data_8c8383d0e71be4bd830573938c31e484
#
_entry.id   8c8383d0e71be4bd830573938c31e484
#
_cell.length_a   1.000
_cell.length_b   1.000
_cell.length_c   1.000
_cell.angle_alpha   90.00
_cell.angle_beta   90.00
_cell.angle_gamma   90.00
#
_symmetry.space_group_name_H-M   'P 1'
#
loop_
_entity.id
_entity.type
_entity.pdbx_description
1 polymer ?
#
loop_
_entity_poly.entity_id
_entity_poly.type
_entity_poly.pdbx_seq_one_letter_code
_entity_poly.pdbx_strand_id
1 'polypeptide(L)'
;MSTQYTNQAKTAVKYAEKTARRYKHSYIGTEHLLAGLLHEEEGTAGMVLRDMGISEERLMEMIRKLIAPEESNVLNADRAGYTPRATRMLEGAVEEADDLRSEKIGTEHLLLAMLREVDCMGTRLLHTMGVNIRKLQNEVLSAMGEEVANPRDNGNARSRNEAATGTPTLDQYSRDLTEMARQGVMDPVVGREDEIGRVIQILSRRTKNNPCLIGEPGVGKTAVVEGLAQRITQGLVPEKMKNRRLVVLDLSGMVAGSKYRGEFEERIKKVIAEVMEHPGILLFIDELHTIIGAGGAEGALDASNILKPSLSRGEIQIIGATTIEEYRKHIEKDAALERRFQPVTVEEPTQEQAVEILKGLRPYYEKHHGVTITDEALEAAVKMSIRYIADRHLPDKAIDLMDEASSRVQLTGITVPPQLKEVEQNLHALAEKKEEAIREGNFSRARELQEGQKELEESYEKLKKRQEQRYKNKKMQVTEENIAQIVSNWTKIPVQKLAQKESKRLASLEKELHKRVIGQEEAVEAVAKAIKRGRVGLKDPSRPIGSFLFLGPTGVGKTELSKALAETVFGSEQAMIRVDMSEYMEKHSVSKLIGSPPGYVGYEEGGQLSEKIRRNPYSVILFDEIEKAHPDVFNILLQVLDDGHITDAQGRKVDFKQTCIIMTSNAGAQSIVEPKRLGFSQGEDKKKDYEDMKRGVMEEVRRIFKPEFLNRVDEILVFHMLDKQEIRQIVNILVKKLEKRCKEQLDIELVVRNSVKDYLAENGFDSKYGARPLKRAIQNKLEDRMAEEILDGKIHRGDRVIVSVSKKVIKFSVND
;
A
#
# COMPACT_ATOMS: atom_id res chain seq x y z
N MET A 1 -43.80 -18.99 -10.22
CA MET A 1 -42.91 -18.86 -11.37
C MET A 1 -43.40 -19.54 -12.65
N SER A 2 -44.57 -20.16 -12.74
CA SER A 2 -44.96 -20.98 -13.93
C SER A 2 -45.79 -20.25 -14.98
N THR A 3 -46.11 -18.99 -14.86
CA THR A 3 -47.06 -18.28 -15.72
C THR A 3 -46.44 -17.19 -16.60
N GLN A 4 -45.15 -16.94 -16.52
CA GLN A 4 -44.50 -15.83 -17.24
C GLN A 4 -43.68 -16.20 -18.46
N TYR A 5 -43.31 -17.47 -18.68
CA TYR A 5 -42.48 -17.91 -19.82
C TYR A 5 -43.29 -18.24 -21.05
N THR A 6 -42.78 -17.94 -22.24
CA THR A 6 -43.28 -18.44 -23.51
C THR A 6 -43.14 -19.97 -23.58
N ASN A 7 -43.89 -20.64 -24.47
CA ASN A 7 -43.76 -22.09 -24.66
C ASN A 7 -42.35 -22.49 -25.11
N GLN A 8 -41.72 -21.70 -25.99
CA GLN A 8 -40.35 -21.86 -26.49
C GLN A 8 -39.31 -21.73 -25.37
N ALA A 9 -39.43 -20.69 -24.50
CA ALA A 9 -38.55 -20.56 -23.37
C ALA A 9 -38.67 -21.73 -22.37
N LYS A 10 -39.90 -22.25 -22.14
CA LYS A 10 -40.11 -23.45 -21.33
C LYS A 10 -39.46 -24.68 -21.92
N THR A 11 -39.53 -24.87 -23.24
CA THR A 11 -38.91 -25.98 -23.97
C THR A 11 -37.39 -25.91 -23.86
N ALA A 12 -36.80 -24.71 -24.04
CA ALA A 12 -35.35 -24.47 -23.89
C ALA A 12 -34.86 -24.81 -22.47
N VAL A 13 -35.56 -24.37 -21.43
CA VAL A 13 -35.21 -24.66 -20.03
C VAL A 13 -35.34 -26.17 -19.71
N LYS A 14 -36.40 -26.83 -20.18
CA LYS A 14 -36.53 -28.29 -20.05
C LYS A 14 -35.43 -29.08 -20.76
N TYR A 15 -35.00 -28.58 -21.92
CA TYR A 15 -33.91 -29.22 -22.65
C TYR A 15 -32.58 -29.04 -21.93
N ALA A 16 -32.34 -27.88 -21.28
CA ALA A 16 -31.18 -27.64 -20.42
C ALA A 16 -31.15 -28.68 -19.28
N GLU A 17 -32.30 -28.93 -18.62
CA GLU A 17 -32.40 -29.98 -17.58
C GLU A 17 -32.09 -31.38 -18.11
N LYS A 18 -32.62 -31.69 -19.28
CA LYS A 18 -32.37 -32.97 -19.95
C LYS A 18 -30.89 -33.13 -20.33
N THR A 19 -30.25 -32.05 -20.77
CA THR A 19 -28.84 -32.03 -21.16
C THR A 19 -27.94 -32.22 -19.94
N ALA A 20 -28.20 -31.56 -18.82
CA ALA A 20 -27.50 -31.76 -17.55
C ALA A 20 -27.56 -33.24 -17.10
N ARG A 21 -28.77 -33.85 -17.16
CA ARG A 21 -28.97 -35.28 -16.85
C ARG A 21 -28.22 -36.22 -17.80
N ARG A 22 -28.22 -35.90 -19.09
CA ARG A 22 -27.52 -36.69 -20.14
C ARG A 22 -26.02 -36.76 -19.90
N TYR A 23 -25.43 -35.66 -19.41
CA TYR A 23 -23.99 -35.60 -19.08
C TYR A 23 -23.70 -35.97 -17.62
N LYS A 24 -24.71 -36.41 -16.87
CA LYS A 24 -24.57 -36.78 -15.43
C LYS A 24 -24.03 -35.65 -14.54
N HIS A 25 -24.35 -34.40 -14.85
CA HIS A 25 -24.00 -33.27 -14.01
C HIS A 25 -25.00 -33.17 -12.84
N SER A 26 -24.47 -32.87 -11.64
CA SER A 26 -25.28 -32.67 -10.41
C SER A 26 -25.97 -31.30 -10.35
N TYR A 27 -25.73 -30.43 -11.36
CA TYR A 27 -26.23 -29.08 -11.42
C TYR A 27 -26.68 -28.68 -12.83
N ILE A 28 -27.52 -27.63 -12.93
CA ILE A 28 -27.93 -27.01 -14.18
C ILE A 28 -27.21 -25.65 -14.25
N GLY A 29 -26.23 -25.52 -15.10
CA GLY A 29 -25.46 -24.31 -15.33
C GLY A 29 -25.90 -23.50 -16.55
N THR A 30 -25.27 -22.33 -16.75
CA THR A 30 -25.56 -21.44 -17.90
C THR A 30 -25.19 -22.10 -19.25
N GLU A 31 -24.22 -23.02 -19.27
CA GLU A 31 -23.85 -23.84 -20.43
C GLU A 31 -25.00 -24.75 -20.88
N HIS A 32 -25.74 -25.34 -19.94
CA HIS A 32 -26.91 -26.17 -20.27
C HIS A 32 -28.08 -25.32 -20.77
N LEU A 33 -28.26 -24.12 -20.18
CA LEU A 33 -29.26 -23.16 -20.66
C LEU A 33 -28.94 -22.67 -22.07
N LEU A 34 -27.66 -22.42 -22.40
CA LEU A 34 -27.23 -22.08 -23.76
C LEU A 34 -27.54 -23.21 -24.75
N ALA A 35 -27.29 -24.47 -24.37
CA ALA A 35 -27.64 -25.64 -25.21
C ALA A 35 -29.16 -25.74 -25.43
N GLY A 36 -29.95 -25.44 -24.41
CA GLY A 36 -31.40 -25.39 -24.51
C GLY A 36 -31.92 -24.28 -25.44
N LEU A 37 -31.33 -23.10 -25.38
CA LEU A 37 -31.66 -21.98 -26.28
C LEU A 37 -31.30 -22.27 -27.74
N LEU A 38 -30.19 -22.95 -27.97
CA LEU A 38 -29.76 -23.32 -29.33
C LEU A 38 -30.60 -24.48 -29.93
N HIS A 39 -31.09 -25.40 -29.09
CA HIS A 39 -31.92 -26.50 -29.50
C HIS A 39 -33.35 -26.09 -29.95
N GLU A 40 -33.85 -25.00 -29.35
CA GLU A 40 -35.21 -24.48 -29.70
C GLU A 40 -35.14 -23.73 -31.03
N GLU A 41 -35.63 -24.41 -32.10
CA GLU A 41 -35.53 -23.93 -33.49
C GLU A 41 -36.42 -22.73 -33.81
N GLU A 42 -37.60 -22.67 -33.19
CA GLU A 42 -38.59 -21.61 -33.44
C GLU A 42 -38.38 -20.39 -32.50
N GLY A 43 -37.42 -20.47 -31.54
CA GLY A 43 -37.11 -19.37 -30.63
C GLY A 43 -36.16 -18.34 -31.24
N THR A 44 -36.43 -17.06 -31.03
CA THR A 44 -35.62 -15.95 -31.51
C THR A 44 -34.12 -16.13 -31.20
N ALA A 45 -33.80 -16.57 -29.97
CA ALA A 45 -32.41 -16.83 -29.58
C ALA A 45 -31.76 -17.95 -30.38
N GLY A 46 -32.49 -19.05 -30.59
CA GLY A 46 -31.98 -20.18 -31.37
C GLY A 46 -31.74 -19.84 -32.83
N MET A 47 -32.59 -19.03 -33.45
CA MET A 47 -32.42 -18.52 -34.79
C MET A 47 -31.17 -17.67 -34.91
N VAL A 48 -31.01 -16.64 -34.06
CA VAL A 48 -29.86 -15.73 -34.11
C VAL A 48 -28.54 -16.47 -33.83
N LEU A 49 -28.52 -17.40 -32.88
CA LEU A 49 -27.31 -18.19 -32.59
C LEU A 49 -26.86 -19.03 -33.79
N ARG A 50 -27.82 -19.63 -34.55
CA ARG A 50 -27.53 -20.40 -35.76
C ARG A 50 -27.09 -19.51 -36.92
N ASP A 51 -27.72 -18.36 -37.10
CA ASP A 51 -27.34 -17.39 -38.13
C ASP A 51 -25.91 -16.86 -37.91
N MET A 52 -25.44 -16.83 -36.65
CA MET A 52 -24.06 -16.55 -36.30
C MET A 52 -23.11 -17.75 -36.46
N GLY A 53 -23.59 -18.86 -37.00
CA GLY A 53 -22.78 -20.05 -37.31
C GLY A 53 -22.49 -20.96 -36.10
N ILE A 54 -23.28 -20.89 -35.04
CA ILE A 54 -23.14 -21.76 -33.89
C ILE A 54 -23.98 -23.03 -34.15
N SER A 55 -23.33 -24.19 -34.21
CA SER A 55 -24.00 -25.48 -34.31
C SER A 55 -24.17 -26.14 -32.95
N GLU A 56 -25.29 -26.82 -32.74
CA GLU A 56 -25.58 -27.57 -31.51
C GLU A 56 -24.51 -28.65 -31.27
N GLU A 57 -24.08 -29.34 -32.32
CA GLU A 57 -23.09 -30.43 -32.26
C GLU A 57 -21.76 -29.88 -31.71
N ARG A 58 -21.31 -28.74 -32.20
CA ARG A 58 -20.05 -28.08 -31.75
C ARG A 58 -20.12 -27.63 -30.30
N LEU A 59 -21.27 -27.06 -29.88
CA LEU A 59 -21.50 -26.64 -28.50
C LEU A 59 -21.48 -27.86 -27.56
N MET A 60 -22.17 -28.93 -27.92
CA MET A 60 -22.24 -30.16 -27.12
C MET A 60 -20.87 -30.85 -27.01
N GLU A 61 -20.07 -30.81 -28.07
CA GLU A 61 -18.68 -31.32 -28.02
C GLU A 61 -17.81 -30.50 -27.06
N MET A 62 -17.96 -29.17 -27.06
CA MET A 62 -17.25 -28.30 -26.13
C MET A 62 -17.68 -28.50 -24.68
N ILE A 63 -18.97 -28.63 -24.41
CA ILE A 63 -19.48 -28.97 -23.08
C ILE A 63 -18.85 -30.27 -22.58
N ARG A 64 -18.80 -31.29 -23.46
CA ARG A 64 -18.20 -32.61 -23.14
C ARG A 64 -16.68 -32.53 -22.88
N LYS A 65 -15.94 -31.68 -23.59
CA LYS A 65 -14.47 -31.59 -23.48
C LYS A 65 -14.02 -30.69 -22.32
N LEU A 66 -14.74 -29.61 -22.05
CA LEU A 66 -14.32 -28.56 -21.12
C LEU A 66 -14.93 -28.71 -19.73
N ILE A 67 -16.06 -29.39 -19.61
CA ILE A 67 -16.77 -29.59 -18.36
C ILE A 67 -16.63 -31.08 -18.03
N ALA A 68 -15.62 -31.44 -17.23
CA ALA A 68 -15.40 -32.80 -16.79
C ALA A 68 -16.60 -33.31 -15.97
N PRO A 69 -17.07 -34.57 -16.21
CA PRO A 69 -18.05 -35.18 -15.34
C PRO A 69 -17.46 -35.35 -13.93
N GLU A 70 -18.22 -34.97 -12.90
CA GLU A 70 -17.85 -35.28 -11.52
C GLU A 70 -17.83 -36.79 -11.32
N GLU A 71 -16.66 -37.37 -11.04
CA GLU A 71 -16.48 -38.80 -10.82
C GLU A 71 -17.14 -39.36 -9.53
N SER A 72 -17.77 -38.51 -8.72
CA SER A 72 -18.37 -38.89 -7.45
C SER A 72 -19.86 -38.55 -7.39
N ASN A 73 -20.67 -39.55 -7.30
CA ASN A 73 -22.10 -39.64 -6.97
C ASN A 73 -23.10 -39.86 -8.12
N VAL A 74 -23.23 -41.13 -8.48
CA VAL A 74 -24.23 -41.68 -9.45
C VAL A 74 -25.66 -41.71 -8.88
N LEU A 75 -25.97 -41.20 -7.68
CA LEU A 75 -27.22 -41.42 -7.00
C LEU A 75 -28.21 -40.26 -6.88
N ASN A 76 -27.87 -39.05 -7.37
CA ASN A 76 -28.78 -37.90 -7.23
C ASN A 76 -29.05 -37.10 -8.52
N ALA A 77 -29.03 -37.75 -9.69
CA ALA A 77 -29.33 -37.10 -10.98
C ALA A 77 -30.81 -36.60 -11.10
N ASP A 78 -31.67 -37.02 -10.22
CA ASP A 78 -33.10 -36.65 -10.26
C ASP A 78 -33.43 -35.31 -9.58
N ARG A 79 -32.50 -34.65 -8.91
CA ARG A 79 -32.66 -33.33 -8.25
C ARG A 79 -31.50 -32.36 -8.53
N ALA A 80 -31.11 -32.24 -9.78
CA ALA A 80 -30.14 -31.23 -10.17
C ALA A 80 -30.72 -29.82 -9.95
N GLY A 81 -30.14 -29.04 -9.06
CA GLY A 81 -30.47 -27.63 -8.81
C GLY A 81 -29.76 -26.67 -9.77
N TYR A 82 -30.32 -25.49 -9.96
CA TYR A 82 -29.64 -24.45 -10.75
C TYR A 82 -28.39 -23.91 -10.02
N THR A 83 -27.32 -23.62 -10.73
CA THR A 83 -26.17 -22.92 -10.16
C THR A 83 -26.55 -21.48 -9.78
N PRO A 84 -25.88 -20.85 -8.80
CA PRO A 84 -26.17 -19.46 -8.43
C PRO A 84 -26.12 -18.46 -9.60
N ARG A 85 -25.29 -18.73 -10.63
CA ARG A 85 -25.24 -17.94 -11.85
C ARG A 85 -26.40 -18.21 -12.80
N ALA A 86 -26.82 -19.47 -12.94
CA ALA A 86 -28.01 -19.82 -13.72
C ALA A 86 -29.28 -19.24 -13.07
N THR A 87 -29.35 -19.23 -11.73
CA THR A 87 -30.46 -18.59 -11.02
C THR A 87 -30.52 -17.09 -11.28
N ARG A 88 -29.39 -16.38 -11.16
CA ARG A 88 -29.30 -14.94 -11.47
C ARG A 88 -29.67 -14.62 -12.93
N MET A 89 -29.23 -15.45 -13.87
CA MET A 89 -29.60 -15.31 -15.27
C MET A 89 -31.10 -15.45 -15.48
N LEU A 90 -31.76 -16.40 -14.82
CA LEU A 90 -33.20 -16.59 -14.93
C LEU A 90 -33.98 -15.43 -14.25
N GLU A 91 -33.44 -14.86 -13.17
CA GLU A 91 -33.98 -13.65 -12.53
C GLU A 91 -33.75 -12.41 -13.40
N GLY A 92 -32.56 -12.25 -13.98
CA GLY A 92 -32.25 -11.17 -14.93
C GLY A 92 -33.10 -11.21 -16.20
N ALA A 93 -33.53 -12.38 -16.65
CA ALA A 93 -34.45 -12.49 -17.79
C ALA A 93 -35.85 -11.89 -17.53
N VAL A 94 -36.26 -11.78 -16.27
CA VAL A 94 -37.47 -11.06 -15.88
C VAL A 94 -37.26 -9.54 -16.07
N GLU A 95 -36.09 -9.03 -15.61
CA GLU A 95 -35.75 -7.62 -15.77
C GLU A 95 -35.64 -7.24 -17.26
N GLU A 96 -35.04 -8.10 -18.09
CA GLU A 96 -34.94 -7.88 -19.54
C GLU A 96 -36.31 -7.83 -20.20
N ALA A 97 -37.25 -8.71 -19.79
CA ALA A 97 -38.60 -8.70 -20.32
C ALA A 97 -39.39 -7.43 -19.90
N ASP A 98 -39.19 -6.94 -18.69
CA ASP A 98 -39.80 -5.70 -18.19
C ASP A 98 -39.19 -4.47 -18.90
N ASP A 99 -37.88 -4.42 -19.10
CA ASP A 99 -37.16 -3.35 -19.83
C ASP A 99 -37.64 -3.25 -21.30
N LEU A 100 -37.87 -4.40 -21.96
CA LEU A 100 -38.37 -4.53 -23.33
C LEU A 100 -39.88 -4.51 -23.44
N ARG A 101 -40.62 -4.26 -22.34
CA ARG A 101 -42.08 -4.19 -22.27
C ARG A 101 -42.78 -5.42 -22.85
N SER A 102 -42.22 -6.60 -22.67
CA SER A 102 -42.73 -7.86 -23.15
C SER A 102 -43.67 -8.49 -22.09
N GLU A 103 -44.85 -8.94 -22.51
CA GLU A 103 -45.82 -9.59 -21.59
C GLU A 103 -45.34 -10.94 -21.05
N LYS A 104 -44.41 -11.61 -21.73
CA LYS A 104 -43.88 -12.92 -21.39
C LYS A 104 -42.36 -13.01 -21.66
N ILE A 105 -41.71 -13.80 -20.81
CA ILE A 105 -40.26 -14.05 -20.96
C ILE A 105 -40.04 -15.05 -22.11
N GLY A 106 -39.43 -14.58 -23.18
CA GLY A 106 -39.03 -15.39 -24.34
C GLY A 106 -37.59 -15.90 -24.27
N THR A 107 -37.18 -16.62 -25.33
CA THR A 107 -35.81 -17.14 -25.47
C THR A 107 -34.79 -16.04 -25.65
N GLU A 108 -35.18 -14.92 -26.25
CA GLU A 108 -34.40 -13.69 -26.46
C GLU A 108 -34.02 -13.05 -25.13
N HIS A 109 -34.96 -12.92 -24.19
CA HIS A 109 -34.73 -12.36 -22.85
C HIS A 109 -33.75 -13.24 -22.05
N LEU A 110 -33.86 -14.56 -22.17
CA LEU A 110 -32.93 -15.51 -21.55
C LEU A 110 -31.53 -15.37 -22.15
N LEU A 111 -31.41 -15.18 -23.45
CA LEU A 111 -30.10 -14.97 -24.10
C LEU A 111 -29.51 -13.62 -23.70
N LEU A 112 -30.26 -12.53 -23.71
CA LEU A 112 -29.81 -11.20 -23.31
C LEU A 112 -29.33 -11.18 -21.86
N ALA A 113 -30.07 -11.78 -20.92
CA ALA A 113 -29.67 -11.93 -19.53
C ALA A 113 -28.37 -12.74 -19.40
N MET A 114 -28.15 -13.79 -20.22
CA MET A 114 -26.88 -14.53 -20.25
C MET A 114 -25.73 -13.67 -20.73
N LEU A 115 -25.93 -12.83 -21.73
CA LEU A 115 -24.90 -11.97 -22.32
C LEU A 115 -24.49 -10.80 -21.39
N ARG A 116 -25.39 -10.38 -20.47
CA ARG A 116 -25.06 -9.40 -19.43
C ARG A 116 -24.15 -9.98 -18.34
N GLU A 117 -24.25 -11.27 -18.05
CA GLU A 117 -23.37 -11.99 -17.13
C GLU A 117 -22.03 -12.34 -17.80
N VAL A 118 -21.11 -11.37 -17.90
CA VAL A 118 -19.85 -11.46 -18.66
C VAL A 118 -18.99 -12.67 -18.30
N ASP A 119 -19.08 -13.15 -17.05
CA ASP A 119 -18.20 -14.19 -16.51
C ASP A 119 -18.90 -15.56 -16.32
N CYS A 120 -20.05 -15.79 -16.96
CA CYS A 120 -20.72 -17.06 -16.90
C CYS A 120 -20.16 -18.09 -17.93
N MET A 121 -20.37 -19.38 -17.66
CA MET A 121 -19.85 -20.45 -18.55
C MET A 121 -20.44 -20.38 -19.95
N GLY A 122 -21.71 -20.05 -20.09
CA GLY A 122 -22.36 -19.87 -21.39
C GLY A 122 -21.69 -18.81 -22.25
N THR A 123 -21.39 -17.62 -21.64
CA THR A 123 -20.70 -16.51 -22.34
C THR A 123 -19.25 -16.88 -22.70
N ARG A 124 -18.55 -17.62 -21.83
CA ARG A 124 -17.21 -18.12 -22.12
C ARG A 124 -17.16 -19.11 -23.27
N LEU A 125 -18.14 -20.00 -23.36
CA LEU A 125 -18.27 -20.94 -24.49
C LEU A 125 -18.50 -20.19 -25.80
N LEU A 126 -19.41 -19.21 -25.83
CA LEU A 126 -19.63 -18.34 -26.99
C LEU A 126 -18.34 -17.62 -27.41
N HIS A 127 -17.58 -17.10 -26.47
CA HIS A 127 -16.30 -16.43 -26.75
C HIS A 127 -15.26 -17.41 -27.33
N THR A 128 -15.19 -18.64 -26.79
CA THR A 128 -14.28 -19.70 -27.27
C THR A 128 -14.65 -20.16 -28.68
N MET A 129 -15.92 -20.09 -29.03
CA MET A 129 -16.40 -20.35 -30.39
C MET A 129 -16.15 -19.19 -31.39
N GLY A 130 -15.57 -18.07 -30.90
CA GLY A 130 -15.22 -16.92 -31.76
C GLY A 130 -16.39 -15.95 -31.97
N VAL A 131 -17.46 -16.04 -31.15
CA VAL A 131 -18.63 -15.18 -31.29
C VAL A 131 -18.35 -13.81 -30.63
N ASN A 132 -18.60 -12.74 -31.35
CA ASN A 132 -18.58 -11.41 -30.81
C ASN A 132 -19.88 -11.13 -30.04
N ILE A 133 -19.78 -11.06 -28.72
CA ILE A 133 -20.89 -10.90 -27.79
C ILE A 133 -21.73 -9.65 -28.11
N ARG A 134 -21.10 -8.52 -28.41
CA ARG A 134 -21.80 -7.28 -28.79
C ARG A 134 -22.60 -7.43 -30.11
N LYS A 135 -21.99 -8.08 -31.07
CA LYS A 135 -22.68 -8.36 -32.36
C LYS A 135 -23.89 -9.27 -32.14
N LEU A 136 -23.72 -10.32 -31.32
CA LEU A 136 -24.82 -11.24 -30.98
C LEU A 136 -25.96 -10.50 -30.28
N GLN A 137 -25.63 -9.61 -29.31
CA GLN A 137 -26.64 -8.81 -28.59
C GLN A 137 -27.43 -7.92 -29.59
N ASN A 138 -26.75 -7.25 -30.49
CA ASN A 138 -27.39 -6.39 -31.49
C ASN A 138 -28.30 -7.18 -32.46
N GLU A 139 -27.86 -8.35 -32.87
CA GLU A 139 -28.69 -9.24 -33.77
C GLU A 139 -29.96 -9.74 -33.03
N VAL A 140 -29.85 -10.04 -31.72
CA VAL A 140 -31.02 -10.43 -30.92
C VAL A 140 -32.01 -9.28 -30.83
N LEU A 141 -31.56 -8.06 -30.52
CA LEU A 141 -32.41 -6.86 -30.43
C LEU A 141 -33.04 -6.52 -31.79
N SER A 142 -32.28 -6.64 -32.88
CA SER A 142 -32.81 -6.48 -34.26
C SER A 142 -33.89 -7.49 -34.62
N ALA A 143 -33.70 -8.75 -34.25
CA ALA A 143 -34.67 -9.82 -34.46
C ALA A 143 -35.99 -9.62 -33.68
N MET A 144 -35.94 -8.85 -32.58
CA MET A 144 -37.12 -8.46 -31.82
C MET A 144 -37.89 -7.28 -32.41
N GLY A 145 -37.40 -6.67 -33.49
CA GLY A 145 -38.01 -5.51 -34.14
C GLY A 145 -37.70 -4.17 -33.48
N GLU A 146 -36.79 -4.13 -32.57
CA GLU A 146 -36.20 -2.88 -32.07
C GLU A 146 -35.19 -2.35 -33.10
N GLU A 147 -35.34 -1.09 -33.51
CA GLU A 147 -34.37 -0.45 -34.42
C GLU A 147 -32.98 -0.41 -33.77
N VAL A 148 -32.13 -1.31 -34.20
CA VAL A 148 -30.72 -1.29 -33.84
C VAL A 148 -30.09 -0.15 -34.61
N ALA A 149 -29.74 0.91 -33.95
CA ALA A 149 -28.90 1.96 -34.52
C ALA A 149 -27.63 1.30 -35.09
N ASN A 150 -27.30 1.64 -36.35
CA ASN A 150 -26.21 1.08 -37.14
C ASN A 150 -24.91 0.97 -36.33
N PRO A 151 -24.03 -0.04 -36.55
CA PRO A 151 -22.82 -0.31 -35.77
C PRO A 151 -21.73 0.77 -35.80
N ARG A 152 -22.00 1.95 -36.34
CA ARG A 152 -21.13 3.14 -36.32
C ARG A 152 -21.41 4.09 -35.13
N ASP A 153 -22.51 3.89 -34.36
CA ASP A 153 -22.96 4.80 -33.31
C ASP A 153 -23.28 4.04 -32.00
N ASN A 154 -22.39 3.27 -31.43
CA ASN A 154 -22.60 2.70 -30.10
C ASN A 154 -21.60 3.24 -29.07
N GLY A 155 -21.85 4.47 -28.65
CA GLY A 155 -21.47 5.06 -27.38
C GLY A 155 -22.67 5.74 -26.77
N ASN A 156 -23.24 5.16 -25.70
CA ASN A 156 -24.28 5.73 -24.85
C ASN A 156 -25.75 5.49 -25.21
N ALA A 157 -26.31 4.39 -24.74
CA ALA A 157 -27.72 4.32 -24.38
C ALA A 157 -27.94 4.80 -22.93
N ARG A 158 -27.71 6.09 -22.67
CA ARG A 158 -28.22 6.81 -21.50
C ARG A 158 -28.60 8.23 -21.92
N SER A 159 -29.88 8.55 -21.77
CA SER A 159 -30.55 9.83 -22.04
C SER A 159 -31.04 10.07 -23.48
N ARG A 160 -32.26 9.62 -23.77
CA ARG A 160 -33.13 10.28 -24.77
C ARG A 160 -33.57 11.63 -24.19
N ASN A 161 -32.74 12.65 -24.29
CA ASN A 161 -33.08 14.08 -24.26
C ASN A 161 -31.82 14.96 -24.42
N GLU A 162 -30.87 14.55 -25.27
CA GLU A 162 -29.76 15.47 -25.62
C GLU A 162 -29.79 15.72 -27.12
N ALA A 163 -29.94 17.01 -27.46
CA ALA A 163 -29.70 17.52 -28.79
C ALA A 163 -28.31 17.00 -29.27
N ALA A 164 -28.24 16.49 -30.46
CA ALA A 164 -26.98 16.03 -31.07
C ALA A 164 -25.92 17.13 -30.88
N THR A 165 -24.91 16.86 -30.06
CA THR A 165 -23.87 17.84 -29.67
C THR A 165 -22.96 18.20 -30.81
N GLY A 166 -23.03 17.54 -31.96
CA GLY A 166 -22.18 17.77 -33.11
C GLY A 166 -20.71 17.31 -32.96
N THR A 167 -20.37 16.67 -31.84
CA THR A 167 -19.00 16.27 -31.48
C THR A 167 -18.86 14.80 -31.12
N PRO A 168 -19.18 13.84 -32.02
CA PRO A 168 -19.25 12.42 -31.69
C PRO A 168 -17.91 11.80 -31.30
N THR A 169 -16.80 12.22 -31.93
CA THR A 169 -15.48 11.67 -31.61
C THR A 169 -14.97 12.20 -30.28
N LEU A 170 -15.20 13.48 -30.00
CA LEU A 170 -14.84 14.08 -28.72
C LEU A 170 -15.62 13.42 -27.55
N ASP A 171 -16.94 13.23 -27.71
CA ASP A 171 -17.79 12.62 -26.70
C ASP A 171 -17.40 11.18 -26.39
N GLN A 172 -16.84 10.44 -27.38
CA GLN A 172 -16.35 9.08 -27.19
C GLN A 172 -15.11 8.99 -26.29
N TYR A 173 -14.22 9.99 -26.38
CA TYR A 173 -12.91 9.99 -25.69
C TYR A 173 -12.79 11.10 -24.65
N SER A 174 -13.92 11.57 -24.11
CA SER A 174 -13.90 12.66 -23.13
C SER A 174 -15.00 12.55 -22.09
N ARG A 175 -14.83 13.32 -21.01
CA ARG A 175 -15.84 13.49 -19.95
C ARG A 175 -16.24 14.96 -19.89
N ASP A 176 -17.53 15.24 -19.93
CA ASP A 176 -18.06 16.58 -19.81
C ASP A 176 -18.22 16.99 -18.34
N LEU A 177 -17.30 17.83 -17.83
CA LEU A 177 -17.35 18.31 -16.45
C LEU A 177 -18.52 19.27 -16.22
N THR A 178 -18.92 20.08 -17.23
CA THR A 178 -20.03 20.99 -17.09
C THR A 178 -21.36 20.26 -16.98
N GLU A 179 -21.51 19.13 -17.67
CA GLU A 179 -22.70 18.30 -17.55
C GLU A 179 -22.72 17.55 -16.19
N MET A 180 -21.59 16.99 -15.76
CA MET A 180 -21.46 16.37 -14.42
C MET A 180 -21.77 17.37 -13.30
N ALA A 181 -21.33 18.65 -13.44
CA ALA A 181 -21.63 19.70 -12.48
C ALA A 181 -23.13 20.05 -12.45
N ARG A 182 -23.84 20.04 -13.60
CA ARG A 182 -25.29 20.24 -13.66
C ARG A 182 -26.06 19.10 -13.00
N GLN A 183 -25.56 17.87 -13.14
CA GLN A 183 -26.17 16.69 -12.53
C GLN A 183 -25.88 16.59 -11.02
N GLY A 184 -24.98 17.42 -10.47
CA GLY A 184 -24.61 17.41 -9.06
C GLY A 184 -23.82 16.18 -8.63
N VAL A 185 -23.15 15.51 -9.57
CA VAL A 185 -22.35 14.28 -9.31
C VAL A 185 -20.94 14.61 -8.84
N MET A 186 -20.52 15.87 -8.93
CA MET A 186 -19.16 16.31 -8.59
C MET A 186 -19.03 16.67 -7.12
N ASP A 187 -17.87 16.40 -6.54
CA ASP A 187 -17.51 16.82 -5.21
C ASP A 187 -17.33 18.35 -5.13
N PRO A 188 -17.63 18.99 -3.99
CA PRO A 188 -17.43 20.44 -3.85
C PRO A 188 -15.94 20.77 -3.83
N VAL A 189 -15.59 21.85 -4.52
CA VAL A 189 -14.22 22.37 -4.51
C VAL A 189 -14.12 23.48 -3.48
N VAL A 190 -13.21 23.31 -2.53
CA VAL A 190 -12.99 24.22 -1.41
C VAL A 190 -11.57 24.77 -1.45
N GLY A 191 -11.38 26.08 -1.18
CA GLY A 191 -10.07 26.68 -0.94
C GLY A 191 -9.21 26.84 -2.20
N ARG A 192 -9.82 26.96 -3.40
CA ARG A 192 -9.12 27.17 -4.69
C ARG A 192 -9.66 28.37 -5.47
N GLU A 193 -10.24 29.34 -4.77
CA GLU A 193 -10.91 30.51 -5.37
C GLU A 193 -9.95 31.36 -6.19
N ASP A 194 -8.73 31.57 -5.72
CA ASP A 194 -7.72 32.42 -6.36
C ASP A 194 -7.19 31.76 -7.65
N GLU A 195 -6.88 30.47 -7.61
CA GLU A 195 -6.42 29.74 -8.79
C GLU A 195 -7.52 29.67 -9.86
N ILE A 196 -8.77 29.37 -9.47
CA ILE A 196 -9.92 29.38 -10.39
C ILE A 196 -10.11 30.79 -10.99
N GLY A 197 -10.05 31.84 -10.16
CA GLY A 197 -10.13 33.23 -10.61
C GLY A 197 -9.03 33.56 -11.62
N ARG A 198 -7.81 33.08 -11.38
CA ARG A 198 -6.68 33.26 -12.29
C ARG A 198 -6.87 32.53 -13.61
N VAL A 199 -7.37 31.30 -13.58
CA VAL A 199 -7.71 30.52 -14.78
C VAL A 199 -8.77 31.26 -15.61
N ILE A 200 -9.85 31.75 -15.00
CA ILE A 200 -10.90 32.57 -15.66
C ILE A 200 -10.31 33.82 -16.31
N GLN A 201 -9.42 34.50 -15.60
CA GLN A 201 -8.75 35.69 -16.10
C GLN A 201 -7.91 35.40 -17.35
N ILE A 202 -7.14 34.27 -17.34
CA ILE A 202 -6.31 33.85 -18.47
C ILE A 202 -7.17 33.46 -19.67
N LEU A 203 -8.21 32.65 -19.47
CA LEU A 203 -9.14 32.22 -20.52
C LEU A 203 -9.85 33.42 -21.18
N SER A 204 -10.03 34.54 -20.48
CA SER A 204 -10.65 35.75 -20.99
C SER A 204 -9.70 36.67 -21.80
N ARG A 205 -8.39 36.36 -21.86
CA ARG A 205 -7.38 37.14 -22.59
C ARG A 205 -7.52 36.96 -24.10
N ARG A 206 -7.03 37.94 -24.86
CA ARG A 206 -6.99 37.87 -26.32
C ARG A 206 -5.86 36.98 -26.83
N THR A 207 -4.74 36.95 -26.11
CA THR A 207 -3.54 36.16 -26.42
C THR A 207 -3.03 35.52 -25.15
N LYS A 208 -2.27 34.41 -25.26
CA LYS A 208 -1.83 33.57 -24.10
C LYS A 208 -3.02 33.18 -23.21
N ASN A 209 -4.08 32.72 -23.87
CA ASN A 209 -5.38 32.40 -23.26
C ASN A 209 -5.53 30.92 -22.91
N ASN A 210 -4.44 30.17 -22.88
CA ASN A 210 -4.40 28.77 -22.43
C ASN A 210 -3.69 28.70 -21.06
N PRO A 211 -4.42 28.51 -19.95
CA PRO A 211 -3.79 28.29 -18.65
C PRO A 211 -3.16 26.91 -18.57
N CYS A 212 -2.01 26.82 -17.93
CA CYS A 212 -1.37 25.58 -17.56
C CYS A 212 -1.21 25.51 -16.05
N LEU A 213 -1.92 24.59 -15.39
CA LEU A 213 -1.83 24.37 -13.96
C LEU A 213 -0.54 23.61 -13.65
N ILE A 214 0.31 24.20 -12.85
CA ILE A 214 1.62 23.65 -12.51
C ILE A 214 1.68 23.40 -11.02
N GLY A 215 2.05 22.21 -10.61
CA GLY A 215 2.20 21.85 -9.20
C GLY A 215 2.55 20.39 -9.02
N GLU A 216 2.92 20.03 -7.81
CA GLU A 216 3.26 18.66 -7.46
C GLU A 216 2.05 17.72 -7.60
N PRO A 217 2.27 16.40 -7.75
CA PRO A 217 1.17 15.43 -7.77
C PRO A 217 0.38 15.47 -6.46
N GLY A 218 -0.97 15.39 -6.54
CA GLY A 218 -1.83 15.37 -5.36
C GLY A 218 -2.16 16.73 -4.73
N VAL A 219 -1.67 17.87 -5.30
CA VAL A 219 -2.02 19.21 -4.77
C VAL A 219 -3.43 19.69 -5.17
N GLY A 220 -4.14 18.94 -6.03
CA GLY A 220 -5.52 19.29 -6.43
C GLY A 220 -5.63 20.11 -7.71
N LYS A 221 -4.73 19.91 -8.69
CA LYS A 221 -4.82 20.59 -10.02
C LYS A 221 -6.14 20.31 -10.72
N THR A 222 -6.59 19.06 -10.72
CA THR A 222 -7.86 18.65 -11.32
C THR A 222 -9.06 19.28 -10.62
N ALA A 223 -9.01 19.42 -9.28
CA ALA A 223 -10.04 20.10 -8.50
C ALA A 223 -10.25 21.57 -8.91
N VAL A 224 -9.17 22.28 -9.31
CA VAL A 224 -9.30 23.67 -9.84
C VAL A 224 -10.15 23.69 -11.10
N VAL A 225 -10.02 22.70 -11.98
CA VAL A 225 -10.78 22.59 -13.23
C VAL A 225 -12.23 22.17 -12.96
N GLU A 226 -12.45 21.29 -12.01
CA GLU A 226 -13.78 20.89 -11.53
C GLU A 226 -14.52 22.10 -10.92
N GLY A 227 -13.82 22.88 -10.10
CA GLY A 227 -14.36 24.13 -9.56
C GLY A 227 -14.70 25.16 -10.63
N LEU A 228 -13.90 25.23 -11.70
CA LEU A 228 -14.24 26.06 -12.86
C LEU A 228 -15.53 25.59 -13.53
N ALA A 229 -15.72 24.28 -13.72
CA ALA A 229 -16.95 23.71 -14.28
C ALA A 229 -18.18 24.05 -13.42
N GLN A 230 -18.06 23.95 -12.10
CA GLN A 230 -19.11 24.34 -11.15
C GLN A 230 -19.45 25.84 -11.27
N ARG A 231 -18.45 26.73 -11.36
CA ARG A 231 -18.69 28.18 -11.53
C ARG A 231 -19.33 28.51 -12.88
N ILE A 232 -18.98 27.80 -13.96
CA ILE A 232 -19.63 27.97 -15.27
C ILE A 232 -21.11 27.62 -15.17
N THR A 233 -21.46 26.50 -14.56
CA THR A 233 -22.86 26.05 -14.42
C THR A 233 -23.68 26.92 -13.49
N GLN A 234 -23.06 27.50 -12.45
CA GLN A 234 -23.68 28.45 -11.54
C GLN A 234 -23.78 29.87 -12.12
N GLY A 235 -23.18 30.10 -13.31
CA GLY A 235 -23.17 31.44 -13.94
C GLY A 235 -22.24 32.47 -13.28
N LEU A 236 -21.34 32.00 -12.36
CA LEU A 236 -20.37 32.84 -11.65
C LEU A 236 -19.08 33.07 -12.46
N VAL A 237 -19.27 33.32 -13.77
CA VAL A 237 -18.17 33.54 -14.73
C VAL A 237 -18.57 34.71 -15.65
N PRO A 238 -17.62 35.38 -16.33
CA PRO A 238 -17.92 36.41 -17.31
C PRO A 238 -18.88 35.92 -18.41
N GLU A 239 -19.70 36.81 -18.96
CA GLU A 239 -20.70 36.49 -19.98
C GLU A 239 -20.21 35.61 -21.13
N LYS A 240 -18.98 35.85 -21.59
CA LYS A 240 -18.35 35.08 -22.68
C LYS A 240 -18.07 33.60 -22.32
N MET A 241 -18.16 33.23 -21.05
CA MET A 241 -17.85 31.90 -20.54
C MET A 241 -19.09 31.17 -20.03
N LYS A 242 -20.23 31.79 -19.86
CA LYS A 242 -21.45 31.20 -19.25
C LYS A 242 -21.99 29.97 -20.00
N ASN A 243 -21.82 29.92 -21.33
CA ASN A 243 -22.34 28.84 -22.16
C ASN A 243 -21.23 27.94 -22.71
N ARG A 244 -20.07 27.91 -22.05
CA ARG A 244 -18.97 27.08 -22.48
C ARG A 244 -19.08 25.68 -21.89
N ARG A 245 -18.69 24.70 -22.70
CA ARG A 245 -18.61 23.30 -22.34
C ARG A 245 -17.17 22.96 -21.98
N LEU A 246 -16.92 22.49 -20.75
CA LEU A 246 -15.61 22.11 -20.28
C LEU A 246 -15.48 20.58 -20.29
N VAL A 247 -14.55 20.08 -21.07
CA VAL A 247 -14.43 18.66 -21.42
C VAL A 247 -13.02 18.16 -21.10
N VAL A 248 -12.91 17.05 -20.38
CA VAL A 248 -11.64 16.37 -20.06
C VAL A 248 -11.33 15.34 -21.13
N LEU A 249 -10.21 15.46 -21.78
CA LEU A 249 -9.77 14.50 -22.78
C LEU A 249 -9.13 13.26 -22.13
N ASP A 250 -9.63 12.07 -22.43
CA ASP A 250 -9.04 10.79 -22.00
C ASP A 250 -8.02 10.30 -23.05
N LEU A 251 -6.77 10.66 -22.82
CA LEU A 251 -5.65 10.26 -23.67
C LEU A 251 -5.39 8.74 -23.64
N SER A 252 -5.57 8.13 -22.47
CA SER A 252 -5.37 6.71 -22.28
C SER A 252 -6.38 5.89 -23.10
N GLY A 253 -7.64 6.32 -23.09
CA GLY A 253 -8.70 5.76 -23.92
C GLY A 253 -8.46 5.92 -25.43
N MET A 254 -7.83 7.05 -25.83
CA MET A 254 -7.48 7.29 -27.25
C MET A 254 -6.33 6.40 -27.74
N VAL A 255 -5.40 6.05 -26.88
CA VAL A 255 -4.27 5.14 -27.19
C VAL A 255 -4.72 3.69 -27.15
N ALA A 256 -5.63 3.35 -26.22
CA ALA A 256 -6.14 2.00 -26.07
C ALA A 256 -6.84 1.52 -27.36
N GLY A 257 -6.45 0.35 -27.86
CA GLY A 257 -7.00 -0.25 -29.07
C GLY A 257 -6.46 0.31 -30.40
N SER A 258 -5.51 1.26 -30.39
CA SER A 258 -4.77 1.65 -31.59
C SER A 258 -3.62 0.65 -31.82
N LYS A 259 -3.66 -0.08 -32.94
CA LYS A 259 -2.57 -1.01 -33.33
C LYS A 259 -1.39 -0.28 -33.96
N TYR A 260 -1.60 0.90 -34.52
CA TYR A 260 -0.61 1.69 -35.22
C TYR A 260 -0.63 3.15 -34.79
N ARG A 261 0.54 3.79 -34.74
CA ARG A 261 0.73 5.21 -34.43
C ARG A 261 -0.21 6.15 -35.22
N GLY A 262 -0.45 5.86 -36.51
CA GLY A 262 -1.31 6.68 -37.35
C GLY A 262 -2.77 6.73 -36.94
N GLU A 263 -3.29 5.69 -36.27
CA GLU A 263 -4.69 5.67 -35.80
C GLU A 263 -4.90 6.65 -34.62
N PHE A 264 -3.94 6.78 -33.71
CA PHE A 264 -3.96 7.76 -32.63
C PHE A 264 -3.88 9.20 -33.18
N GLU A 265 -2.96 9.45 -34.13
CA GLU A 265 -2.83 10.76 -34.75
C GLU A 265 -4.11 11.16 -35.50
N GLU A 266 -4.79 10.22 -36.13
CA GLU A 266 -6.06 10.45 -36.83
C GLU A 266 -7.20 10.78 -35.84
N ARG A 267 -7.28 10.05 -34.71
CA ARG A 267 -8.27 10.32 -33.63
C ARG A 267 -8.09 11.72 -33.06
N ILE A 268 -6.86 12.12 -32.71
CA ILE A 268 -6.58 13.48 -32.23
C ILE A 268 -6.97 14.54 -33.27
N LYS A 269 -6.63 14.33 -34.54
CA LYS A 269 -6.99 15.27 -35.61
C LYS A 269 -8.52 15.45 -35.71
N LYS A 270 -9.29 14.37 -35.61
CA LYS A 270 -10.76 14.41 -35.61
C LYS A 270 -11.30 15.18 -34.42
N VAL A 271 -10.79 14.91 -33.22
CA VAL A 271 -11.19 15.64 -32.00
C VAL A 271 -10.88 17.13 -32.11
N ILE A 272 -9.70 17.51 -32.61
CA ILE A 272 -9.33 18.92 -32.81
C ILE A 272 -10.25 19.57 -33.83
N ALA A 273 -10.57 18.89 -34.93
CA ALA A 273 -11.49 19.42 -35.95
C ALA A 273 -12.88 19.68 -35.35
N GLU A 274 -13.42 18.73 -34.59
CA GLU A 274 -14.71 18.92 -33.88
C GLU A 274 -14.68 20.09 -32.89
N VAL A 275 -13.58 20.27 -32.14
CA VAL A 275 -13.41 21.39 -31.19
C VAL A 275 -13.30 22.72 -31.91
N MET A 276 -12.66 22.78 -33.11
CA MET A 276 -12.56 23.98 -33.93
C MET A 276 -13.91 24.38 -34.52
N GLU A 277 -14.75 23.43 -34.90
CA GLU A 277 -16.12 23.68 -35.39
C GLU A 277 -17.04 24.21 -34.26
N HIS A 278 -16.71 23.90 -33.00
CA HIS A 278 -17.49 24.29 -31.83
C HIS A 278 -16.70 25.19 -30.87
N PRO A 279 -16.57 26.49 -31.11
CA PRO A 279 -15.72 27.40 -30.34
C PRO A 279 -16.17 27.60 -28.88
N GLY A 280 -17.29 27.02 -28.48
CA GLY A 280 -17.77 26.98 -27.09
C GLY A 280 -17.10 25.94 -26.21
N ILE A 281 -16.24 25.05 -26.75
CA ILE A 281 -15.61 23.99 -26.03
C ILE A 281 -14.29 24.47 -25.42
N LEU A 282 -14.10 24.18 -24.12
CA LEU A 282 -12.83 24.27 -23.38
C LEU A 282 -12.30 22.85 -23.17
N LEU A 283 -11.13 22.59 -23.70
CA LEU A 283 -10.51 21.27 -23.59
C LEU A 283 -9.57 21.25 -22.37
N PHE A 284 -9.79 20.34 -21.44
CA PHE A 284 -8.85 20.06 -20.36
C PHE A 284 -8.01 18.82 -20.66
N ILE A 285 -6.71 18.95 -20.51
CA ILE A 285 -5.74 17.89 -20.72
C ILE A 285 -4.92 17.77 -19.45
N ASP A 286 -5.13 16.67 -18.73
CA ASP A 286 -4.28 16.30 -17.61
C ASP A 286 -2.98 15.65 -18.14
N GLU A 287 -1.90 15.78 -17.37
CA GLU A 287 -0.56 15.35 -17.81
C GLU A 287 -0.19 15.86 -19.23
N LEU A 288 -0.37 17.15 -19.46
CA LEU A 288 -0.15 17.79 -20.77
C LEU A 288 1.20 17.41 -21.42
N HIS A 289 2.22 17.13 -20.60
CA HIS A 289 3.53 16.70 -21.05
C HIS A 289 3.52 15.38 -21.84
N THR A 290 2.54 14.51 -21.61
CA THR A 290 2.41 13.22 -22.32
C THR A 290 2.12 13.39 -23.80
N ILE A 291 1.43 14.47 -24.17
CA ILE A 291 1.16 14.82 -25.58
C ILE A 291 2.33 15.56 -26.21
N ILE A 292 3.03 16.40 -25.42
CA ILE A 292 4.00 17.37 -25.93
C ILE A 292 5.43 16.81 -25.95
N GLY A 293 5.77 15.89 -25.03
CA GLY A 293 7.14 15.49 -24.75
C GLY A 293 7.56 14.12 -25.20
N ALA A 294 6.69 13.35 -25.78
CA ALA A 294 6.94 11.94 -26.08
C ALA A 294 7.87 11.68 -27.31
N GLY A 295 8.45 12.71 -27.91
CA GLY A 295 9.26 12.60 -29.13
C GLY A 295 10.71 12.13 -29.00
N GLY A 296 11.20 11.79 -27.81
CA GLY A 296 12.63 11.48 -27.58
C GLY A 296 13.00 9.99 -27.53
N ALA A 297 12.06 9.08 -27.44
CA ALA A 297 12.30 7.64 -27.48
C ALA A 297 11.68 7.03 -28.75
N GLU A 298 12.33 6.06 -29.36
CA GLU A 298 11.78 5.32 -30.51
C GLU A 298 10.44 4.69 -30.12
N GLY A 299 9.33 5.26 -30.63
CA GLY A 299 7.97 4.81 -30.36
C GLY A 299 7.06 5.77 -29.59
N ALA A 300 7.55 6.91 -29.14
CA ALA A 300 6.76 7.87 -28.37
C ALA A 300 5.81 8.70 -29.25
N LEU A 301 4.62 9.01 -28.71
CA LEU A 301 3.51 9.69 -29.40
C LEU A 301 3.77 11.21 -29.45
N ASP A 302 4.06 11.79 -30.61
CA ASP A 302 4.25 13.23 -30.77
C ASP A 302 3.00 13.88 -31.38
N ALA A 303 2.02 14.18 -30.54
CA ALA A 303 0.84 14.94 -30.95
C ALA A 303 1.06 16.46 -30.92
N SER A 304 2.23 16.93 -30.48
CA SER A 304 2.53 18.37 -30.39
C SER A 304 2.46 19.06 -31.74
N ASN A 305 2.90 18.38 -32.80
CA ASN A 305 2.87 18.89 -34.16
C ASN A 305 1.46 19.06 -34.73
N ILE A 306 0.48 18.34 -34.18
CA ILE A 306 -0.93 18.45 -34.54
C ILE A 306 -1.60 19.63 -33.78
N LEU A 307 -1.24 19.80 -32.49
CA LEU A 307 -1.81 20.85 -31.64
C LEU A 307 -1.23 22.25 -31.91
N LYS A 308 0.08 22.34 -32.20
CA LYS A 308 0.79 23.62 -32.39
C LYS A 308 0.14 24.56 -33.42
N PRO A 309 -0.30 24.12 -34.61
CA PRO A 309 -0.94 25.02 -35.58
C PRO A 309 -2.23 25.64 -35.05
N SER A 310 -3.13 24.85 -34.48
CA SER A 310 -4.43 25.29 -33.98
C SER A 310 -4.30 26.18 -32.73
N LEU A 311 -3.36 25.87 -31.83
CA LEU A 311 -2.98 26.72 -30.71
C LEU A 311 -2.38 28.05 -31.18
N SER A 312 -1.55 28.02 -32.24
CA SER A 312 -0.88 29.21 -32.77
C SER A 312 -1.87 30.19 -33.38
N ARG A 313 -2.92 29.71 -34.00
CA ARG A 313 -3.99 30.53 -34.60
C ARG A 313 -5.03 30.99 -33.55
N GLY A 314 -5.05 30.35 -32.37
CA GLY A 314 -6.05 30.64 -31.33
C GLY A 314 -7.43 30.05 -31.63
N GLU A 315 -7.48 29.00 -32.46
CA GLU A 315 -8.69 28.31 -32.90
C GLU A 315 -9.26 27.39 -31.79
N ILE A 316 -8.41 26.94 -30.87
CA ILE A 316 -8.77 26.10 -29.71
C ILE A 316 -8.28 26.72 -28.42
N GLN A 317 -9.01 26.50 -27.33
CA GLN A 317 -8.60 26.85 -25.97
C GLN A 317 -8.39 25.60 -25.15
N ILE A 318 -7.19 25.50 -24.55
CA ILE A 318 -6.77 24.35 -23.75
C ILE A 318 -6.41 24.79 -22.34
N ILE A 319 -6.89 24.05 -21.36
CA ILE A 319 -6.41 24.09 -19.99
C ILE A 319 -5.48 22.87 -19.83
N GLY A 320 -4.21 23.08 -19.51
CA GLY A 320 -3.28 21.98 -19.24
C GLY A 320 -3.04 21.80 -17.76
N ALA A 321 -2.70 20.60 -17.32
CA ALA A 321 -2.15 20.33 -16.00
C ALA A 321 -0.86 19.53 -16.13
N THR A 322 0.17 19.85 -15.34
CA THR A 322 1.44 19.14 -15.34
C THR A 322 2.25 19.41 -14.08
N THR A 323 3.39 18.77 -13.90
CA THR A 323 4.34 19.08 -12.82
C THR A 323 5.26 20.26 -13.21
N ILE A 324 5.94 20.84 -12.21
CA ILE A 324 6.89 21.95 -12.44
C ILE A 324 8.05 21.49 -13.33
N GLU A 325 8.58 20.28 -13.08
CA GLU A 325 9.70 19.72 -13.85
C GLU A 325 9.34 19.45 -15.30
N GLU A 326 8.18 18.82 -15.53
CA GLU A 326 7.69 18.51 -16.86
C GLU A 326 7.35 19.77 -17.67
N TYR A 327 6.81 20.81 -17.00
CA TYR A 327 6.57 22.10 -17.63
C TYR A 327 7.87 22.72 -18.15
N ARG A 328 8.91 22.76 -17.32
CA ARG A 328 10.22 23.28 -17.71
C ARG A 328 10.88 22.46 -18.83
N LYS A 329 10.74 21.15 -18.76
CA LYS A 329 11.37 20.22 -19.71
C LYS A 329 10.74 20.26 -21.09
N HIS A 330 9.39 20.34 -21.16
CA HIS A 330 8.63 20.13 -22.38
C HIS A 330 7.95 21.38 -22.93
N ILE A 331 7.48 22.31 -22.08
CA ILE A 331 6.71 23.48 -22.53
C ILE A 331 7.60 24.71 -22.61
N GLU A 332 8.38 25.01 -21.60
CA GLU A 332 9.25 26.18 -21.51
C GLU A 332 10.38 26.17 -22.55
N LYS A 333 10.87 24.97 -22.94
CA LYS A 333 11.87 24.83 -23.99
C LYS A 333 11.34 25.01 -25.41
N ASP A 334 10.05 24.91 -25.60
CA ASP A 334 9.39 25.06 -26.90
C ASP A 334 8.81 26.48 -27.04
N ALA A 335 9.52 27.34 -27.78
CA ALA A 335 9.15 28.75 -27.98
C ALA A 335 7.73 28.97 -28.55
N ALA A 336 7.15 27.99 -29.25
CA ALA A 336 5.80 28.09 -29.81
C ALA A 336 4.76 27.84 -28.70
N LEU A 337 5.00 26.91 -27.79
CA LEU A 337 4.11 26.57 -26.68
C LEU A 337 4.25 27.59 -25.53
N GLU A 338 5.47 28.01 -25.18
CA GLU A 338 5.72 29.02 -24.14
C GLU A 338 4.94 30.33 -24.40
N ARG A 339 4.84 30.76 -25.67
CA ARG A 339 4.08 31.95 -26.06
C ARG A 339 2.57 31.75 -25.98
N ARG A 340 2.06 30.55 -25.81
CA ARG A 340 0.62 30.24 -25.83
C ARG A 340 0.07 29.81 -24.47
N PHE A 341 0.87 29.13 -23.69
CA PHE A 341 0.50 28.74 -22.34
C PHE A 341 0.91 29.77 -21.30
N GLN A 342 0.04 29.97 -20.33
CA GLN A 342 0.32 30.83 -19.18
C GLN A 342 0.31 29.96 -17.93
N PRO A 343 1.43 29.88 -17.20
CA PRO A 343 1.50 29.07 -15.97
C PRO A 343 0.61 29.65 -14.87
N VAL A 344 -0.04 28.74 -14.15
CA VAL A 344 -0.79 29.01 -12.92
C VAL A 344 -0.26 27.99 -11.88
N THR A 345 0.48 28.49 -10.90
CA THR A 345 1.03 27.62 -9.86
C THR A 345 -0.07 27.21 -8.88
N VAL A 346 -0.22 25.92 -8.66
CA VAL A 346 -1.10 25.33 -7.64
C VAL A 346 -0.21 24.82 -6.53
N GLU A 347 -0.16 25.56 -5.44
CA GLU A 347 0.67 25.21 -4.29
C GLU A 347 -0.01 24.19 -3.38
N GLU A 348 0.80 23.47 -2.58
CA GLU A 348 0.29 22.61 -1.53
C GLU A 348 -0.49 23.47 -0.51
N PRO A 349 -1.72 23.09 -0.13
CA PRO A 349 -2.50 23.87 0.83
C PRO A 349 -1.86 23.84 2.23
N THR A 350 -2.06 24.91 2.99
CA THR A 350 -1.66 24.95 4.40
C THR A 350 -2.43 23.91 5.21
N GLN A 351 -1.94 23.61 6.42
CA GLN A 351 -2.63 22.68 7.32
C GLN A 351 -4.08 23.10 7.58
N GLU A 352 -4.34 24.38 7.76
CA GLU A 352 -5.67 24.92 8.02
C GLU A 352 -6.58 24.78 6.81
N GLN A 353 -6.10 25.15 5.63
CA GLN A 353 -6.82 24.97 4.36
C GLN A 353 -7.11 23.49 4.06
N ALA A 354 -6.17 22.60 4.34
CA ALA A 354 -6.39 21.17 4.16
C ALA A 354 -7.49 20.62 5.07
N VAL A 355 -7.58 21.07 6.32
CA VAL A 355 -8.69 20.71 7.22
C VAL A 355 -10.02 21.21 6.69
N GLU A 356 -10.08 22.44 6.15
CA GLU A 356 -11.31 22.99 5.54
C GLU A 356 -11.73 22.19 4.30
N ILE A 357 -10.78 21.78 3.45
CA ILE A 357 -11.04 20.91 2.29
C ILE A 357 -11.65 19.58 2.76
N LEU A 358 -11.05 18.94 3.76
CA LEU A 358 -11.57 17.68 4.29
C LEU A 358 -12.97 17.86 4.92
N LYS A 359 -13.22 18.96 5.62
CA LYS A 359 -14.56 19.28 6.15
C LYS A 359 -15.59 19.43 5.05
N GLY A 360 -15.22 20.03 3.92
CA GLY A 360 -16.09 20.16 2.75
C GLY A 360 -16.40 18.80 2.08
N LEU A 361 -15.43 17.91 2.03
CA LEU A 361 -15.59 16.58 1.44
C LEU A 361 -16.27 15.57 2.37
N ARG A 362 -16.20 15.77 3.69
CA ARG A 362 -16.75 14.87 4.71
C ARG A 362 -18.15 14.32 4.43
N PRO A 363 -19.16 15.14 4.07
CA PRO A 363 -20.52 14.64 3.87
C PRO A 363 -20.64 13.61 2.76
N TYR A 364 -19.80 13.70 1.73
CA TYR A 364 -19.76 12.79 0.60
C TYR A 364 -19.15 11.43 0.99
N TYR A 365 -18.03 11.45 1.74
CA TYR A 365 -17.40 10.24 2.26
C TYR A 365 -18.24 9.56 3.34
N GLU A 366 -18.89 10.33 4.23
CA GLU A 366 -19.86 9.81 5.20
C GLU A 366 -21.03 9.09 4.53
N LYS A 367 -21.56 9.67 3.46
CA LYS A 367 -22.64 9.07 2.68
C LYS A 367 -22.19 7.81 1.94
N HIS A 368 -20.97 7.82 1.37
CA HIS A 368 -20.44 6.68 0.63
C HIS A 368 -20.18 5.47 1.52
N HIS A 369 -19.52 5.67 2.66
CA HIS A 369 -19.13 4.60 3.58
C HIS A 369 -20.18 4.28 4.65
N GLY A 370 -21.19 5.11 4.82
CA GLY A 370 -22.19 4.94 5.88
C GLY A 370 -21.63 5.10 7.30
N VAL A 371 -20.61 5.93 7.48
CA VAL A 371 -19.93 6.21 8.74
C VAL A 371 -20.02 7.69 9.09
N THR A 372 -19.78 8.07 10.34
CA THR A 372 -19.62 9.47 10.76
C THR A 372 -18.14 9.77 11.00
N ILE A 373 -17.64 10.88 10.50
CA ILE A 373 -16.22 11.29 10.64
C ILE A 373 -16.15 12.45 11.63
N THR A 374 -15.38 12.28 12.72
CA THR A 374 -15.24 13.33 13.73
C THR A 374 -14.28 14.44 13.28
N ASP A 375 -14.41 15.64 13.83
CA ASP A 375 -13.51 16.75 13.51
C ASP A 375 -12.07 16.45 13.93
N GLU A 376 -11.90 15.77 15.07
CA GLU A 376 -10.59 15.33 15.54
C GLU A 376 -9.93 14.34 14.58
N ALA A 377 -10.72 13.49 13.90
CA ALA A 377 -10.20 12.57 12.89
C ALA A 377 -9.69 13.33 11.65
N LEU A 378 -10.37 14.38 11.20
CA LEU A 378 -9.94 15.21 10.08
C LEU A 378 -8.65 15.97 10.41
N GLU A 379 -8.59 16.60 11.56
CA GLU A 379 -7.38 17.29 12.04
C GLU A 379 -6.21 16.30 12.20
N ALA A 380 -6.48 15.11 12.74
CA ALA A 380 -5.48 14.05 12.86
C ALA A 380 -5.00 13.56 11.50
N ALA A 381 -5.88 13.38 10.51
CA ALA A 381 -5.51 12.98 9.15
C ALA A 381 -4.53 13.97 8.52
N VAL A 382 -4.81 15.27 8.61
CA VAL A 382 -3.91 16.32 8.09
C VAL A 382 -2.59 16.35 8.88
N LYS A 383 -2.64 16.42 10.21
CA LYS A 383 -1.45 16.53 11.07
C LYS A 383 -0.53 15.31 10.95
N MET A 384 -1.11 14.10 10.94
CA MET A 384 -0.33 12.87 10.84
C MET A 384 0.21 12.67 9.42
N SER A 385 -0.53 13.04 8.37
CA SER A 385 -0.03 12.96 7.00
C SER A 385 1.18 13.88 6.78
N ILE A 386 1.15 15.11 7.30
CA ILE A 386 2.30 16.03 7.23
C ILE A 386 3.51 15.45 7.96
N ARG A 387 3.29 14.86 9.13
CA ARG A 387 4.38 14.39 10.01
C ARG A 387 5.01 13.08 9.56
N TYR A 388 4.23 12.16 9.00
CA TYR A 388 4.66 10.78 8.77
C TYR A 388 4.66 10.35 7.30
N ILE A 389 4.04 11.12 6.40
CA ILE A 389 3.96 10.84 4.96
C ILE A 389 4.62 11.98 4.20
N ALA A 390 5.92 11.84 3.94
CA ALA A 390 6.74 12.88 3.32
C ALA A 390 6.79 12.79 1.78
N ASP A 391 6.41 11.67 1.19
CA ASP A 391 6.49 11.38 -0.24
C ASP A 391 5.25 11.77 -1.05
N ARG A 392 4.23 12.31 -0.38
CA ARG A 392 2.98 12.78 -0.99
C ARG A 392 2.61 14.16 -0.49
N HIS A 393 1.74 14.86 -1.21
CA HIS A 393 1.32 16.23 -0.92
C HIS A 393 -0.12 16.30 -0.41
N LEU A 394 -0.41 17.38 0.34
CA LEU A 394 -1.78 17.73 0.70
C LEU A 394 -2.53 18.30 -0.53
N PRO A 395 -3.85 18.11 -0.60
CA PRO A 395 -4.73 17.46 0.36
C PRO A 395 -4.83 15.94 0.16
N ASP A 396 -4.32 15.40 -0.94
CA ASP A 396 -4.49 14.01 -1.41
C ASP A 396 -4.14 12.98 -0.34
N LYS A 397 -2.95 13.08 0.27
CA LYS A 397 -2.52 12.16 1.34
C LYS A 397 -3.44 12.15 2.57
N ALA A 398 -4.10 13.25 2.87
CA ALA A 398 -5.02 13.34 4.02
C ALA A 398 -6.41 12.82 3.65
N ILE A 399 -6.84 13.03 2.40
CA ILE A 399 -8.07 12.46 1.84
C ILE A 399 -7.97 10.93 1.81
N ASP A 400 -6.86 10.38 1.30
CA ASP A 400 -6.60 8.95 1.27
C ASP A 400 -6.67 8.32 2.68
N LEU A 401 -6.09 8.99 3.69
CA LEU A 401 -6.16 8.50 5.08
C LEU A 401 -7.59 8.48 5.61
N MET A 402 -8.36 9.51 5.30
CA MET A 402 -9.77 9.61 5.70
C MET A 402 -10.61 8.52 5.01
N ASP A 403 -10.40 8.31 3.73
CA ASP A 403 -11.10 7.32 2.92
C ASP A 403 -10.81 5.88 3.40
N GLU A 404 -9.53 5.52 3.53
CA GLU A 404 -9.13 4.19 3.99
C GLU A 404 -9.56 3.92 5.45
N ALA A 405 -9.51 4.93 6.33
CA ALA A 405 -10.01 4.80 7.69
C ALA A 405 -11.53 4.57 7.72
N SER A 406 -12.28 5.26 6.86
CA SER A 406 -13.73 5.11 6.72
C SER A 406 -14.09 3.71 6.21
N SER A 407 -13.43 3.26 5.16
CA SER A 407 -13.57 1.91 4.61
C SER A 407 -13.28 0.82 5.66
N ARG A 408 -12.20 0.99 6.44
CA ARG A 408 -11.84 0.04 7.49
C ARG A 408 -12.86 -0.02 8.62
N VAL A 409 -13.38 1.12 9.04
CA VAL A 409 -14.43 1.17 10.07
C VAL A 409 -15.68 0.46 9.57
N GLN A 410 -16.07 0.66 8.32
CA GLN A 410 -17.16 -0.06 7.66
C GLN A 410 -16.93 -1.57 7.66
N LEU A 411 -15.75 -2.04 7.22
CA LEU A 411 -15.39 -3.46 7.21
C LEU A 411 -15.36 -4.10 8.61
N THR A 412 -14.88 -3.35 9.62
CA THR A 412 -14.88 -3.82 11.01
C THR A 412 -16.31 -4.00 11.53
N GLY A 413 -17.25 -3.20 11.02
CA GLY A 413 -18.68 -3.37 11.26
C GLY A 413 -19.27 -4.69 10.71
N ILE A 414 -18.72 -5.23 9.63
CA ILE A 414 -19.22 -6.42 8.92
C ILE A 414 -18.62 -7.73 9.49
N THR A 415 -17.67 -7.67 10.42
CA THR A 415 -17.01 -8.87 10.96
C THR A 415 -18.00 -9.76 11.69
N VAL A 416 -18.20 -10.98 11.18
CA VAL A 416 -19.09 -12.00 11.78
C VAL A 416 -18.56 -12.36 13.17
N PRO A 417 -19.35 -12.22 14.24
CA PRO A 417 -18.92 -12.61 15.58
C PRO A 417 -18.51 -14.07 15.65
N PRO A 418 -17.51 -14.42 16.48
CA PRO A 418 -17.09 -15.81 16.66
C PRO A 418 -18.23 -16.77 16.98
N GLN A 419 -19.23 -16.31 17.75
CA GLN A 419 -20.42 -17.07 18.10
C GLN A 419 -21.28 -17.46 16.89
N LEU A 420 -21.40 -16.58 15.89
CA LEU A 420 -22.13 -16.90 14.65
C LEU A 420 -21.38 -17.90 13.78
N LYS A 421 -20.04 -17.80 13.71
CA LYS A 421 -19.22 -18.80 13.03
C LYS A 421 -19.30 -20.18 13.71
N GLU A 422 -19.31 -20.20 15.02
CA GLU A 422 -19.42 -21.44 15.79
C GLU A 422 -20.78 -22.13 15.57
N VAL A 423 -21.88 -21.35 15.56
CA VAL A 423 -23.21 -21.88 15.25
C VAL A 423 -23.31 -22.38 13.81
N GLU A 424 -22.69 -21.67 12.86
CA GLU A 424 -22.62 -22.06 11.45
C GLU A 424 -21.84 -23.37 11.25
N GLN A 425 -20.70 -23.52 11.92
CA GLN A 425 -19.92 -24.76 11.92
C GLN A 425 -20.70 -25.93 12.54
N ASN A 426 -21.43 -25.67 13.63
CA ASN A 426 -22.29 -26.69 14.27
C ASN A 426 -23.45 -27.09 13.39
N LEU A 427 -24.08 -26.15 12.66
CA LEU A 427 -25.12 -26.43 11.66
C LEU A 427 -24.59 -27.32 10.54
N HIS A 428 -23.39 -27.02 10.03
CA HIS A 428 -22.76 -27.84 8.99
C HIS A 428 -22.47 -29.28 9.49
N ALA A 429 -21.89 -29.39 10.69
CA ALA A 429 -21.60 -30.68 11.31
C ALA A 429 -22.86 -31.51 11.61
N LEU A 430 -24.01 -30.86 11.99
CA LEU A 430 -25.27 -31.55 12.17
C LEU A 430 -25.90 -31.97 10.85
N ALA A 431 -25.73 -31.17 9.79
CA ALA A 431 -26.22 -31.53 8.46
C ALA A 431 -25.49 -32.77 7.92
N GLU A 432 -24.16 -32.85 8.08
CA GLU A 432 -23.34 -34.02 7.71
C GLU A 432 -23.78 -35.28 8.48
N LYS A 433 -23.92 -35.16 9.80
CA LYS A 433 -24.37 -36.29 10.65
C LYS A 433 -25.78 -36.77 10.31
N LYS A 434 -26.68 -35.86 9.91
CA LYS A 434 -28.02 -36.20 9.45
C LYS A 434 -27.96 -36.97 8.14
N GLU A 435 -27.14 -36.54 7.20
CA GLU A 435 -26.93 -37.24 5.92
C GLU A 435 -26.36 -38.66 6.15
N GLU A 436 -25.40 -38.78 7.07
CA GLU A 436 -24.82 -40.06 7.45
C GLU A 436 -25.87 -41.03 8.07
N ALA A 437 -26.70 -40.53 9.01
CA ALA A 437 -27.76 -41.26 9.59
C ALA A 437 -28.85 -41.75 8.58
N ILE A 438 -29.10 -40.94 7.53
CA ILE A 438 -30.00 -41.31 6.43
C ILE A 438 -29.38 -42.38 5.55
N ARG A 439 -28.07 -42.33 5.30
CA ARG A 439 -27.33 -43.39 4.53
C ARG A 439 -27.30 -44.72 5.26
N GLU A 440 -27.21 -44.66 6.61
CA GLU A 440 -27.24 -45.87 7.47
C GLU A 440 -28.67 -46.42 7.68
N GLY A 441 -29.70 -45.76 7.17
CA GLY A 441 -31.10 -46.19 7.34
C GLY A 441 -31.70 -45.92 8.74
N ASN A 442 -30.99 -45.16 9.56
CA ASN A 442 -31.44 -44.86 10.92
C ASN A 442 -32.33 -43.61 10.96
N PHE A 443 -33.58 -43.75 10.55
CA PHE A 443 -34.52 -42.63 10.41
C PHE A 443 -34.89 -41.99 11.76
N SER A 444 -34.84 -42.72 12.88
CA SER A 444 -35.10 -42.14 14.21
C SER A 444 -34.05 -41.13 14.59
N ARG A 445 -32.76 -41.47 14.36
CA ARG A 445 -31.63 -40.57 14.62
C ARG A 445 -31.58 -39.37 13.67
N ALA A 446 -31.96 -39.59 12.41
CA ALA A 446 -32.05 -38.52 11.42
C ALA A 446 -33.14 -37.49 11.81
N ARG A 447 -34.25 -37.93 12.43
CA ARG A 447 -35.32 -37.06 12.91
C ARG A 447 -34.89 -36.22 14.12
N GLU A 448 -34.18 -36.81 15.08
CA GLU A 448 -33.63 -36.08 16.23
C GLU A 448 -32.63 -35.03 15.79
N LEU A 449 -31.73 -35.35 14.83
CA LEU A 449 -30.77 -34.42 14.26
C LEU A 449 -31.44 -33.29 13.45
N GLN A 450 -32.57 -33.57 12.81
CA GLN A 450 -33.37 -32.56 12.12
C GLN A 450 -34.08 -31.60 13.09
N GLU A 451 -34.56 -32.07 14.23
CA GLU A 451 -35.14 -31.22 15.28
C GLU A 451 -34.05 -30.31 15.89
N GLY A 452 -32.85 -30.86 16.19
CA GLY A 452 -31.73 -30.08 16.67
C GLY A 452 -31.21 -29.07 15.64
N GLN A 453 -31.23 -29.40 14.34
CA GLN A 453 -30.90 -28.49 13.27
C GLN A 453 -31.84 -27.28 13.22
N LYS A 454 -33.14 -27.49 13.34
CA LYS A 454 -34.18 -26.43 13.38
C LYS A 454 -33.98 -25.47 14.58
N GLU A 455 -33.70 -26.01 15.75
CA GLU A 455 -33.46 -25.19 16.96
C GLU A 455 -32.19 -24.31 16.78
N LEU A 456 -31.16 -24.88 16.19
CA LEU A 456 -29.91 -24.13 15.87
C LEU A 456 -30.12 -23.08 14.74
N GLU A 457 -30.93 -23.37 13.72
CA GLU A 457 -31.32 -22.42 12.67
C GLU A 457 -32.12 -21.25 13.25
N GLU A 458 -33.06 -21.51 14.15
CA GLU A 458 -33.81 -20.44 14.85
C GLU A 458 -32.88 -19.58 15.74
N SER A 459 -31.93 -20.20 16.41
CA SER A 459 -30.91 -19.49 17.22
C SER A 459 -30.00 -18.63 16.35
N TYR A 460 -29.55 -19.15 15.20
CA TYR A 460 -28.78 -18.45 14.20
C TYR A 460 -29.52 -17.21 13.67
N GLU A 461 -30.76 -17.36 13.28
CA GLU A 461 -31.61 -16.26 12.83
C GLU A 461 -31.83 -15.19 13.91
N LYS A 462 -32.04 -15.60 15.16
CA LYS A 462 -32.17 -14.66 16.30
C LYS A 462 -30.89 -13.89 16.56
N LEU A 463 -29.75 -14.57 16.50
CA LEU A 463 -28.42 -13.94 16.63
C LEU A 463 -28.11 -12.99 15.45
N LYS A 464 -28.43 -13.40 14.23
CA LYS A 464 -28.30 -12.59 13.02
C LYS A 464 -29.16 -11.32 13.10
N LYS A 465 -30.44 -11.43 13.46
CA LYS A 465 -31.31 -10.26 13.62
C LYS A 465 -30.89 -9.33 14.77
N ARG A 466 -30.37 -9.87 15.88
CA ARG A 466 -29.76 -9.06 16.96
C ARG A 466 -28.49 -8.34 16.49
N GLN A 467 -27.72 -8.97 15.66
CA GLN A 467 -26.53 -8.37 15.09
C GLN A 467 -26.89 -7.24 14.12
N GLU A 468 -27.81 -7.47 13.20
CA GLU A 468 -28.32 -6.45 12.28
C GLU A 468 -28.88 -5.22 13.01
N GLN A 469 -29.64 -5.45 14.10
CA GLN A 469 -30.14 -4.36 14.94
C GLN A 469 -29.01 -3.62 15.68
N ARG A 470 -27.98 -4.34 16.16
CA ARG A 470 -26.78 -3.72 16.74
C ARG A 470 -26.02 -2.89 15.73
N TYR A 471 -25.92 -3.34 14.47
CA TYR A 471 -25.30 -2.59 13.39
C TYR A 471 -26.07 -1.32 13.04
N LYS A 472 -27.39 -1.41 12.90
CA LYS A 472 -28.25 -0.23 12.63
C LYS A 472 -28.19 0.81 13.74
N ASN A 473 -27.98 0.39 14.99
CA ASN A 473 -27.94 1.28 16.16
C ASN A 473 -26.53 1.76 16.55
N LYS A 474 -25.46 1.14 16.03
CA LYS A 474 -24.08 1.54 16.31
C LYS A 474 -23.68 2.56 15.27
N LYS A 475 -23.71 3.86 15.62
CA LYS A 475 -23.07 4.90 14.80
C LYS A 475 -21.60 4.54 14.64
N MET A 476 -21.23 4.04 13.47
CA MET A 476 -19.84 3.79 13.13
C MET A 476 -19.15 5.14 12.98
N GLN A 477 -18.22 5.43 13.89
CA GLN A 477 -17.49 6.70 13.91
C GLN A 477 -16.02 6.46 13.57
N VAL A 478 -15.51 7.29 12.69
CA VAL A 478 -14.07 7.39 12.42
C VAL A 478 -13.47 8.37 13.41
N THR A 479 -12.51 7.89 14.20
CA THR A 479 -11.83 8.63 15.26
C THR A 479 -10.35 8.84 14.91
N GLU A 480 -9.67 9.69 15.67
CA GLU A 480 -8.20 9.86 15.59
C GLU A 480 -7.45 8.52 15.66
N GLU A 481 -7.92 7.57 16.48
CA GLU A 481 -7.28 6.24 16.62
C GLU A 481 -7.35 5.44 15.31
N ASN A 482 -8.44 5.53 14.56
CA ASN A 482 -8.58 4.86 13.28
C ASN A 482 -7.60 5.43 12.25
N ILE A 483 -7.47 6.76 12.18
CA ILE A 483 -6.48 7.44 11.34
C ILE A 483 -5.05 7.01 11.74
N ALA A 484 -4.72 7.06 13.04
CA ALA A 484 -3.42 6.63 13.55
C ALA A 484 -3.09 5.17 13.17
N GLN A 485 -4.11 4.31 13.10
CA GLN A 485 -3.93 2.92 12.70
C GLN A 485 -3.61 2.77 11.21
N ILE A 486 -4.23 3.58 10.34
CA ILE A 486 -3.90 3.58 8.91
C ILE A 486 -2.49 4.11 8.69
N VAL A 487 -2.15 5.24 9.32
CA VAL A 487 -0.78 5.79 9.26
C VAL A 487 0.25 4.76 9.71
N SER A 488 -0.04 4.01 10.79
CA SER A 488 0.84 2.93 11.28
C SER A 488 1.01 1.81 10.26
N ASN A 489 -0.04 1.46 9.52
CA ASN A 489 0.03 0.44 8.48
C ASN A 489 0.88 0.89 7.28
N TRP A 490 0.72 2.13 6.83
CA TRP A 490 1.45 2.69 5.69
C TRP A 490 2.93 2.90 5.99
N THR A 491 3.20 3.56 7.12
CA THR A 491 4.56 3.97 7.48
C THR A 491 5.31 2.92 8.30
N LYS A 492 4.59 1.89 8.79
CA LYS A 492 5.08 0.92 9.79
C LYS A 492 5.53 1.55 11.10
N ILE A 493 5.18 2.81 11.33
CA ILE A 493 5.44 3.53 12.58
C ILE A 493 4.29 3.21 13.54
N PRO A 494 4.52 2.71 14.76
CA PRO A 494 3.46 2.36 15.71
C PRO A 494 2.82 3.62 16.33
N VAL A 495 2.10 4.41 15.53
CA VAL A 495 1.48 5.68 15.95
C VAL A 495 0.45 5.48 17.09
N GLN A 496 -0.29 4.36 17.09
CA GLN A 496 -1.30 4.06 18.11
C GLN A 496 -0.76 3.79 19.53
N LYS A 497 0.49 3.34 19.65
CA LYS A 497 1.09 2.99 20.95
C LYS A 497 1.67 4.20 21.69
N LEU A 498 1.64 5.38 21.07
CA LEU A 498 2.31 6.58 21.54
C LEU A 498 1.66 7.25 22.76
N ALA A 499 0.35 7.10 22.99
CA ALA A 499 -0.31 7.95 23.98
C ALA A 499 -0.22 7.50 25.45
N GLN A 500 -0.28 6.21 25.79
CA GLN A 500 -0.26 5.77 27.21
C GLN A 500 0.77 4.69 27.57
N LYS A 501 1.01 3.70 26.68
CA LYS A 501 2.01 2.64 26.93
C LYS A 501 3.43 3.11 26.67
N GLU A 502 3.60 4.07 25.75
CA GLU A 502 4.91 4.60 25.38
C GLU A 502 5.48 5.54 26.44
N SER A 503 4.66 6.37 27.05
CA SER A 503 5.07 7.20 28.22
C SER A 503 5.66 6.34 29.33
N LYS A 504 5.07 5.16 29.62
CA LYS A 504 5.60 4.18 30.59
C LYS A 504 6.87 3.49 30.06
N ARG A 505 6.94 3.14 28.77
CA ARG A 505 8.14 2.56 28.16
C ARG A 505 9.30 3.54 28.13
N LEU A 506 9.05 4.79 27.73
CA LEU A 506 10.07 5.85 27.76
C LEU A 506 10.53 6.17 29.18
N ALA A 507 9.63 6.12 30.18
CA ALA A 507 10.02 6.27 31.57
C ALA A 507 10.98 5.16 32.03
N SER A 508 10.77 3.92 31.56
CA SER A 508 11.61 2.75 31.89
C SER A 508 12.73 2.48 30.89
N LEU A 509 12.94 3.36 29.88
CA LEU A 509 13.90 3.14 28.78
C LEU A 509 15.30 2.79 29.26
N GLU A 510 15.80 3.50 30.25
CA GLU A 510 17.10 3.27 30.88
C GLU A 510 17.24 1.85 31.43
N LYS A 511 16.21 1.40 32.16
CA LYS A 511 16.19 0.05 32.75
C LYS A 511 16.13 -1.05 31.66
N GLU A 512 15.40 -0.81 30.60
CA GLU A 512 15.32 -1.75 29.48
C GLU A 512 16.64 -1.85 28.69
N LEU A 513 17.32 -0.72 28.48
CA LEU A 513 18.64 -0.69 27.85
C LEU A 513 19.68 -1.43 28.72
N HIS A 514 19.66 -1.25 30.03
CA HIS A 514 20.57 -1.92 30.98
C HIS A 514 20.34 -3.44 31.07
N LYS A 515 19.18 -3.97 30.68
CA LYS A 515 18.99 -5.43 30.56
C LYS A 515 19.90 -6.07 29.49
N ARG A 516 20.33 -5.31 28.50
CA ARG A 516 21.17 -5.79 27.41
C ARG A 516 22.59 -5.22 27.43
N VAL A 517 22.74 -3.97 27.83
CA VAL A 517 24.01 -3.27 27.89
C VAL A 517 24.44 -3.15 29.34
N ILE A 518 25.51 -3.86 29.65
CA ILE A 518 26.10 -3.87 31.00
C ILE A 518 27.21 -2.84 31.04
N GLY A 519 27.28 -2.12 32.17
CA GLY A 519 28.15 -0.96 32.32
C GLY A 519 27.68 0.23 31.46
N GLN A 520 28.55 1.17 31.20
CA GLN A 520 28.30 2.31 30.31
C GLN A 520 27.12 3.19 30.78
N GLU A 521 26.95 3.37 32.09
CA GLU A 521 25.83 4.06 32.71
C GLU A 521 25.64 5.46 32.09
N GLU A 522 26.73 6.23 31.95
CA GLU A 522 26.69 7.61 31.40
C GLU A 522 26.17 7.60 29.95
N ALA A 523 26.60 6.63 29.13
CA ALA A 523 26.16 6.53 27.75
C ALA A 523 24.69 6.14 27.64
N VAL A 524 24.23 5.18 28.46
CA VAL A 524 22.84 4.74 28.48
C VAL A 524 21.91 5.86 28.94
N GLU A 525 22.31 6.58 30.03
CA GLU A 525 21.56 7.71 30.59
C GLU A 525 21.43 8.87 29.58
N ALA A 526 22.53 9.26 28.91
CA ALA A 526 22.55 10.33 27.93
C ALA A 526 21.68 9.99 26.70
N VAL A 527 21.81 8.78 26.17
CA VAL A 527 20.95 8.30 25.06
C VAL A 527 19.48 8.32 25.48
N ALA A 528 19.16 7.79 26.65
CA ALA A 528 17.77 7.76 27.14
C ALA A 528 17.19 9.18 27.31
N LYS A 529 17.96 10.12 27.85
CA LYS A 529 17.54 11.52 27.98
C LYS A 529 17.32 12.21 26.66
N ALA A 530 18.21 12.02 25.69
CA ALA A 530 18.09 12.62 24.36
C ALA A 530 16.85 12.07 23.61
N ILE A 531 16.63 10.77 23.67
CA ILE A 531 15.44 10.13 23.07
C ILE A 531 14.15 10.62 23.75
N LYS A 532 14.13 10.73 25.08
CA LYS A 532 13.00 11.30 25.81
C LYS A 532 12.69 12.73 25.34
N ARG A 533 13.72 13.60 25.21
CA ARG A 533 13.57 14.99 24.71
C ARG A 533 12.98 15.02 23.30
N GLY A 534 13.50 14.20 22.39
CA GLY A 534 13.03 14.12 21.01
C GLY A 534 11.57 13.65 20.90
N ARG A 535 11.18 12.70 21.75
CA ARG A 535 9.82 12.12 21.72
C ARG A 535 8.75 13.02 22.33
N VAL A 536 9.10 13.77 23.37
CA VAL A 536 8.18 14.73 24.00
C VAL A 536 7.95 15.98 23.12
N GLY A 537 8.74 16.15 22.04
CA GLY A 537 8.59 17.28 21.13
C GLY A 537 9.32 18.55 21.59
N LEU A 538 10.26 18.44 22.53
CA LEU A 538 11.10 19.56 23.01
C LEU A 538 12.30 19.81 22.08
N LYS A 539 12.52 18.98 21.09
CA LYS A 539 13.57 19.13 20.09
C LYS A 539 13.05 19.83 18.84
N ASP A 540 13.93 20.47 18.10
CA ASP A 540 13.65 21.07 16.81
C ASP A 540 13.07 20.00 15.84
N PRO A 541 11.86 20.20 15.32
CA PRO A 541 11.20 19.24 14.44
C PRO A 541 11.91 19.06 13.08
N SER A 542 12.83 19.95 12.71
CA SER A 542 13.64 19.83 11.51
C SER A 542 14.75 18.79 11.61
N ARG A 543 15.16 18.40 12.83
CA ARG A 543 16.30 17.52 13.10
C ARG A 543 15.90 16.06 13.38
N PRO A 544 16.82 15.08 13.20
CA PRO A 544 16.61 13.68 13.62
C PRO A 544 16.23 13.55 15.09
N ILE A 545 15.58 12.44 15.52
CA ILE A 545 15.18 12.21 16.92
C ILE A 545 16.37 12.32 17.87
N GLY A 546 17.53 11.82 17.48
CA GLY A 546 18.79 11.91 18.22
C GLY A 546 19.97 11.63 17.31
N SER A 547 21.09 12.29 17.58
CA SER A 547 22.35 12.08 16.89
C SER A 547 23.48 11.87 17.90
N PHE A 548 24.17 10.74 17.78
CA PHE A 548 25.14 10.28 18.77
C PHE A 548 26.46 9.89 18.12
N LEU A 549 27.58 10.29 18.74
CA LEU A 549 28.89 9.80 18.39
C LEU A 549 29.43 8.93 19.53
N PHE A 550 29.56 7.62 19.29
CA PHE A 550 30.07 6.63 20.25
C PHE A 550 31.56 6.40 20.04
N LEU A 551 32.35 6.80 21.01
CA LEU A 551 33.81 6.70 20.98
C LEU A 551 34.29 5.59 21.91
N GLY A 552 35.37 4.89 21.53
CA GLY A 552 35.97 3.91 22.41
C GLY A 552 36.47 2.67 21.68
N PRO A 553 37.19 1.76 22.38
CA PRO A 553 37.76 0.56 21.77
C PRO A 553 36.70 -0.41 21.26
N THR A 554 37.14 -1.42 20.53
CA THR A 554 36.24 -2.48 20.03
C THR A 554 35.74 -3.38 21.19
N GLY A 555 34.50 -3.86 21.09
CA GLY A 555 33.96 -4.85 22.05
C GLY A 555 33.47 -4.29 23.38
N VAL A 556 33.32 -2.97 23.55
CA VAL A 556 32.82 -2.32 24.79
C VAL A 556 31.29 -2.12 24.80
N GLY A 557 30.58 -2.47 23.71
CA GLY A 557 29.11 -2.42 23.72
C GLY A 557 28.49 -1.37 22.80
N LYS A 558 29.25 -0.60 22.00
CA LYS A 558 28.72 0.45 21.09
C LYS A 558 27.60 -0.05 20.16
N THR A 559 27.87 -1.12 19.43
CA THR A 559 26.89 -1.72 18.52
C THR A 559 25.73 -2.40 19.25
N GLU A 560 25.99 -2.96 20.45
CA GLU A 560 24.92 -3.59 21.25
C GLU A 560 23.95 -2.56 21.82
N LEU A 561 24.43 -1.37 22.21
CA LEU A 561 23.56 -0.25 22.62
C LEU A 561 22.68 0.21 21.45
N SER A 562 23.23 0.29 20.23
CA SER A 562 22.48 0.63 19.02
C SER A 562 21.37 -0.40 18.73
N LYS A 563 21.65 -1.70 18.89
CA LYS A 563 20.66 -2.78 18.75
C LYS A 563 19.59 -2.75 19.83
N ALA A 564 20.02 -2.54 21.09
CA ALA A 564 19.10 -2.41 22.22
C ALA A 564 18.15 -1.22 22.02
N LEU A 565 18.66 -0.09 21.52
CA LEU A 565 17.86 1.08 21.19
C LEU A 565 16.86 0.78 20.08
N ALA A 566 17.29 0.10 18.98
CA ALA A 566 16.41 -0.28 17.88
C ALA A 566 15.25 -1.17 18.37
N GLU A 567 15.53 -2.17 19.20
CA GLU A 567 14.50 -3.04 19.76
C GLU A 567 13.54 -2.30 20.71
N THR A 568 14.10 -1.48 21.62
CA THR A 568 13.30 -0.84 22.67
C THR A 568 12.46 0.31 22.16
N VAL A 569 13.01 1.16 21.27
CA VAL A 569 12.33 2.38 20.77
C VAL A 569 11.59 2.12 19.46
N PHE A 570 12.20 1.35 18.56
CA PHE A 570 11.67 1.12 17.20
C PHE A 570 11.01 -0.25 17.05
N GLY A 571 11.00 -1.07 18.09
CA GLY A 571 10.21 -2.29 18.21
C GLY A 571 10.84 -3.56 17.65
N SER A 572 11.95 -3.48 16.92
CA SER A 572 12.68 -4.62 16.35
C SER A 572 14.17 -4.30 16.18
N GLU A 573 15.04 -5.29 16.37
CA GLU A 573 16.47 -5.15 15.99
C GLU A 573 16.66 -4.92 14.50
N GLN A 574 15.72 -5.39 13.65
CA GLN A 574 15.74 -5.20 12.19
C GLN A 574 15.45 -3.76 11.78
N ALA A 575 14.90 -2.93 12.69
CA ALA A 575 14.76 -1.50 12.47
C ALA A 575 16.10 -0.73 12.52
N MET A 576 17.23 -1.43 12.58
CA MET A 576 18.57 -0.85 12.51
C MET A 576 19.16 -1.01 11.11
N ILE A 577 19.43 0.12 10.46
CA ILE A 577 20.16 0.19 9.18
C ILE A 577 21.63 0.38 9.51
N ARG A 578 22.46 -0.63 9.28
CA ARG A 578 23.92 -0.53 9.46
C ARG A 578 24.59 -0.17 8.14
N VAL A 579 25.47 0.82 8.19
CA VAL A 579 26.31 1.27 7.09
C VAL A 579 27.76 1.24 7.58
N ASP A 580 28.60 0.41 6.96
CA ASP A 580 30.02 0.31 7.29
C ASP A 580 30.80 1.34 6.47
N MET A 581 31.41 2.29 7.13
CA MET A 581 32.12 3.38 6.46
C MET A 581 33.43 2.96 5.81
N SER A 582 33.92 1.75 6.11
CA SER A 582 35.06 1.17 5.40
C SER A 582 34.78 0.93 3.90
N GLU A 583 33.49 0.79 3.52
CA GLU A 583 33.07 0.66 2.12
C GLU A 583 33.01 2.02 1.38
N TYR A 584 33.10 3.14 2.12
CA TYR A 584 32.91 4.50 1.61
C TYR A 584 34.16 5.39 1.80
N MET A 585 35.34 4.80 1.66
CA MET A 585 36.62 5.50 1.78
C MET A 585 36.95 6.31 0.54
N GLU A 586 36.43 5.96 -0.63
CA GLU A 586 36.72 6.57 -1.90
C GLU A 586 35.61 7.50 -2.38
N LYS A 587 35.95 8.56 -3.09
CA LYS A 587 34.98 9.57 -3.55
C LYS A 587 33.83 8.99 -4.39
N HIS A 588 34.12 8.05 -5.28
CA HIS A 588 33.07 7.42 -6.10
C HIS A 588 32.16 6.50 -5.31
N SER A 589 32.58 5.99 -4.16
CA SER A 589 31.74 5.19 -3.28
C SER A 589 30.65 6.02 -2.59
N VAL A 590 30.89 7.34 -2.41
CA VAL A 590 29.90 8.26 -1.81
C VAL A 590 28.63 8.35 -2.67
N SER A 591 28.76 8.29 -4.00
CA SER A 591 27.61 8.26 -4.90
C SER A 591 26.69 7.05 -4.67
N LYS A 592 27.19 5.93 -4.14
CA LYS A 592 26.38 4.78 -3.79
C LYS A 592 25.43 5.04 -2.61
N LEU A 593 25.75 6.03 -1.75
CA LEU A 593 24.90 6.38 -0.60
C LEU A 593 23.63 7.12 -1.05
N ILE A 594 23.79 8.12 -1.92
CA ILE A 594 22.71 9.05 -2.32
C ILE A 594 22.26 8.88 -3.79
N GLY A 595 22.96 8.05 -4.55
CA GLY A 595 22.76 7.84 -5.99
C GLY A 595 23.79 8.54 -6.86
N SER A 596 23.95 8.06 -8.10
CA SER A 596 24.85 8.64 -9.09
C SER A 596 24.16 9.81 -9.82
N PRO A 597 24.89 10.91 -10.12
CA PRO A 597 24.32 12.00 -10.93
C PRO A 597 23.87 11.55 -12.31
N PRO A 598 22.96 12.28 -12.97
CA PRO A 598 22.50 11.98 -14.32
C PRO A 598 23.70 11.82 -15.30
N GLY A 599 23.67 10.76 -16.08
CA GLY A 599 24.72 10.46 -17.07
C GLY A 599 25.86 9.56 -16.58
N TYR A 600 25.87 9.15 -15.31
CA TYR A 600 26.84 8.18 -14.78
C TYR A 600 26.20 6.79 -14.64
N VAL A 601 27.02 5.75 -14.72
CA VAL A 601 26.59 4.34 -14.53
C VAL A 601 26.00 4.18 -13.13
N GLY A 602 24.80 3.56 -13.03
CA GLY A 602 24.10 3.36 -11.77
C GLY A 602 23.12 4.48 -11.38
N TYR A 603 22.81 5.42 -12.27
CA TYR A 603 21.80 6.47 -12.03
C TYR A 603 20.41 5.90 -11.74
N GLU A 604 20.01 4.82 -12.43
CA GLU A 604 18.71 4.16 -12.24
C GLU A 604 18.61 3.35 -10.94
N GLU A 605 19.72 2.92 -10.36
CA GLU A 605 19.73 2.05 -9.17
C GLU A 605 19.38 2.80 -7.87
N GLY A 606 19.38 4.14 -7.87
CA GLY A 606 19.15 4.95 -6.68
C GLY A 606 20.27 4.81 -5.61
N GLY A 607 20.22 5.61 -4.55
CA GLY A 607 21.20 5.52 -3.46
C GLY A 607 20.83 4.43 -2.45
N GLN A 608 21.79 3.62 -2.03
CA GLN A 608 21.56 2.52 -1.10
C GLN A 608 21.04 3.00 0.26
N LEU A 609 21.52 4.11 0.77
CA LEU A 609 21.06 4.70 2.03
C LEU A 609 19.69 5.35 1.85
N SER A 610 19.55 6.18 0.80
CA SER A 610 18.30 6.89 0.51
C SER A 610 17.12 5.92 0.31
N GLU A 611 17.31 4.82 -0.44
CA GLU A 611 16.28 3.81 -0.64
C GLU A 611 15.93 3.03 0.66
N LYS A 612 16.94 2.64 1.47
CA LYS A 612 16.70 1.95 2.74
C LYS A 612 15.90 2.80 3.71
N ILE A 613 16.19 4.11 3.79
CA ILE A 613 15.50 5.04 4.68
C ILE A 613 14.11 5.35 4.17
N ARG A 614 13.93 5.56 2.87
CA ARG A 614 12.61 5.77 2.28
C ARG A 614 11.66 4.60 2.56
N ARG A 615 12.19 3.36 2.55
CA ARG A 615 11.41 2.15 2.91
C ARG A 615 11.17 2.00 4.41
N ASN A 616 12.09 2.50 5.24
CA ASN A 616 12.04 2.41 6.69
C ASN A 616 12.39 3.75 7.32
N PRO A 617 11.51 4.75 7.25
CA PRO A 617 11.78 6.09 7.75
C PRO A 617 11.85 6.15 9.28
N TYR A 618 11.39 5.11 9.97
CA TYR A 618 11.41 4.97 11.41
C TYR A 618 12.42 3.90 11.81
N SER A 619 13.68 4.31 11.98
CA SER A 619 14.79 3.38 12.17
C SER A 619 15.97 4.00 12.93
N VAL A 620 16.86 3.15 13.42
CA VAL A 620 18.19 3.54 13.90
C VAL A 620 19.15 3.39 12.73
N ILE A 621 19.91 4.44 12.43
CA ILE A 621 20.96 4.40 11.43
C ILE A 621 22.30 4.34 12.16
N LEU A 622 23.03 3.26 11.94
CA LEU A 622 24.35 3.04 12.52
C LEU A 622 25.42 3.22 11.44
N PHE A 623 26.17 4.31 11.51
CA PHE A 623 27.38 4.52 10.72
C PHE A 623 28.57 3.95 11.51
N ASP A 624 29.07 2.80 11.11
CA ASP A 624 30.17 2.13 11.80
C ASP A 624 31.53 2.56 11.25
N GLU A 625 32.49 2.80 12.14
CA GLU A 625 33.86 3.26 11.81
C GLU A 625 33.89 4.57 11.00
N ILE A 626 33.16 5.59 11.50
CA ILE A 626 32.96 6.87 10.77
C ILE A 626 34.28 7.60 10.45
N GLU A 627 35.36 7.37 11.20
CA GLU A 627 36.67 7.93 10.95
C GLU A 627 37.29 7.48 9.63
N LYS A 628 36.82 6.40 9.02
CA LYS A 628 37.27 5.88 7.73
C LYS A 628 36.55 6.49 6.54
N ALA A 629 35.44 7.19 6.77
CA ALA A 629 34.65 7.77 5.70
C ALA A 629 35.39 8.85 4.91
N HIS A 630 35.09 8.91 3.61
CA HIS A 630 35.55 10.03 2.78
C HIS A 630 35.01 11.38 3.28
N PRO A 631 35.74 12.49 3.18
CA PRO A 631 35.31 13.82 3.62
C PRO A 631 33.93 14.25 3.08
N ASP A 632 33.54 13.85 1.88
CA ASP A 632 32.25 14.18 1.29
C ASP A 632 31.06 13.51 2.02
N VAL A 633 31.27 12.39 2.71
CA VAL A 633 30.25 11.77 3.57
C VAL A 633 29.88 12.71 4.71
N PHE A 634 30.85 13.41 5.30
CA PHE A 634 30.57 14.37 6.36
C PHE A 634 29.72 15.54 5.88
N ASN A 635 29.86 15.98 4.63
CA ASN A 635 29.02 17.04 4.06
C ASN A 635 27.55 16.57 3.96
N ILE A 636 27.32 15.31 3.58
CA ILE A 636 25.98 14.72 3.58
C ILE A 636 25.42 14.61 5.00
N LEU A 637 26.24 14.14 5.95
CA LEU A 637 25.83 14.04 7.34
C LEU A 637 25.53 15.39 7.96
N LEU A 638 26.26 16.45 7.62
CA LEU A 638 25.96 17.82 8.06
C LEU A 638 24.55 18.25 7.64
N GLN A 639 24.18 17.99 6.40
CA GLN A 639 22.82 18.28 5.90
C GLN A 639 21.77 17.46 6.67
N VAL A 640 22.04 16.18 6.91
CA VAL A 640 21.11 15.32 7.68
C VAL A 640 20.95 15.83 9.13
N LEU A 641 22.05 16.24 9.78
CA LEU A 641 22.03 16.66 11.18
C LEU A 641 21.37 18.03 11.37
N ASP A 642 21.40 18.92 10.36
CA ASP A 642 20.76 20.24 10.43
C ASP A 642 19.33 20.25 9.92
N ASP A 643 19.16 19.81 8.66
CA ASP A 643 17.90 19.94 7.95
C ASP A 643 17.01 18.69 8.08
N GLY A 644 17.55 17.59 8.64
CA GLY A 644 16.86 16.33 8.80
C GLY A 644 16.45 15.67 7.47
N HIS A 645 17.01 16.08 6.34
CA HIS A 645 16.75 15.46 5.05
C HIS A 645 17.97 15.54 4.14
N ILE A 646 18.00 14.69 3.11
CA ILE A 646 18.94 14.81 1.99
C ILE A 646 18.16 14.82 0.69
N THR A 647 18.75 15.41 -0.34
CA THR A 647 18.25 15.29 -1.71
C THR A 647 19.05 14.20 -2.43
N ASP A 648 18.36 13.17 -2.92
CA ASP A 648 19.01 12.10 -3.68
C ASP A 648 19.40 12.58 -5.09
N ALA A 649 20.13 11.75 -5.83
CA ALA A 649 20.56 12.09 -7.17
C ALA A 649 19.40 12.23 -8.19
N GLN A 650 18.21 11.77 -7.85
CA GLN A 650 16.98 11.91 -8.64
C GLN A 650 16.17 13.16 -8.24
N GLY A 651 16.72 14.04 -7.39
CA GLY A 651 16.04 15.24 -6.92
C GLY A 651 15.02 15.01 -5.79
N ARG A 652 14.84 13.77 -5.31
CA ARG A 652 13.84 13.44 -4.29
C ARG A 652 14.38 13.72 -2.90
N LYS A 653 13.55 14.32 -2.04
CA LYS A 653 13.87 14.53 -0.63
C LYS A 653 13.68 13.25 0.17
N VAL A 654 14.69 12.83 0.90
CA VAL A 654 14.68 11.68 1.80
C VAL A 654 14.72 12.17 3.24
N ASP A 655 13.69 11.87 4.01
CA ASP A 655 13.48 12.40 5.37
C ASP A 655 14.15 11.52 6.42
N PHE A 656 14.96 12.13 7.29
CA PHE A 656 15.64 11.52 8.44
C PHE A 656 15.07 11.96 9.78
N LYS A 657 14.05 12.82 9.81
CA LYS A 657 13.52 13.41 11.05
C LYS A 657 13.00 12.38 12.05
N GLN A 658 12.54 11.25 11.56
CA GLN A 658 12.04 10.16 12.39
C GLN A 658 13.10 9.07 12.66
N THR A 659 14.37 9.34 12.33
CA THR A 659 15.47 8.40 12.56
C THR A 659 16.30 8.79 13.80
N CYS A 660 17.01 7.81 14.36
CA CYS A 660 18.05 8.01 15.34
C CYS A 660 19.41 7.69 14.71
N ILE A 661 20.30 8.66 14.65
CA ILE A 661 21.62 8.54 14.02
C ILE A 661 22.65 8.19 15.08
N ILE A 662 23.36 7.09 14.88
CA ILE A 662 24.45 6.64 15.71
C ILE A 662 25.69 6.49 14.85
N MET A 663 26.75 7.14 15.22
CA MET A 663 28.06 7.03 14.56
C MET A 663 29.03 6.38 15.55
N THR A 664 29.74 5.33 15.16
CA THR A 664 30.77 4.73 16.00
C THR A 664 32.15 5.05 15.49
N SER A 665 33.07 5.28 16.41
CA SER A 665 34.48 5.48 16.08
C SER A 665 35.39 4.82 17.10
N ASN A 666 36.55 4.37 16.63
CA ASN A 666 37.64 3.87 17.44
C ASN A 666 38.71 4.96 17.70
N ALA A 667 38.44 6.19 17.31
CA ALA A 667 39.30 7.33 17.60
C ALA A 667 39.52 7.49 19.11
N GLY A 668 40.69 7.70 19.55
CA GLY A 668 41.03 7.81 20.97
C GLY A 668 41.12 6.48 21.73
N ALA A 669 40.94 5.33 21.06
CA ALA A 669 40.99 4.03 21.71
C ALA A 669 42.32 3.74 22.42
N GLN A 670 43.44 4.21 21.90
CA GLN A 670 44.74 4.04 22.54
C GLN A 670 44.85 4.80 23.86
N SER A 671 44.28 5.99 23.93
CA SER A 671 44.22 6.80 25.18
C SER A 671 43.36 6.16 26.26
N ILE A 672 42.44 5.29 25.86
CA ILE A 672 41.57 4.51 26.77
C ILE A 672 42.27 3.25 27.29
N VAL A 673 42.98 2.54 26.39
CA VAL A 673 43.69 1.30 26.71
C VAL A 673 44.98 1.54 27.47
N GLU A 674 45.71 2.60 27.14
CA GLU A 674 46.99 2.97 27.79
C GLU A 674 46.89 4.41 28.26
N PRO A 675 46.24 4.69 29.42
CA PRO A 675 46.20 6.05 29.93
C PRO A 675 47.62 6.52 30.29
N LYS A 676 48.07 7.61 29.68
CA LYS A 676 49.34 8.26 30.00
C LYS A 676 49.26 8.82 31.41
N ARG A 677 49.72 8.04 32.39
CA ARG A 677 49.86 8.51 33.78
C ARG A 677 51.07 9.46 33.84
N LEU A 678 50.81 10.74 33.83
CA LEU A 678 51.76 11.78 34.21
C LEU A 678 51.55 12.13 35.70
N GLY A 679 52.35 11.52 36.58
CA GLY A 679 52.42 11.90 37.98
C GLY A 679 52.03 10.86 38.99
N PHE A 680 52.79 10.79 40.10
CA PHE A 680 52.59 9.99 41.29
C PHE A 680 51.37 10.54 42.08
N SER A 681 50.17 10.04 41.85
CA SER A 681 49.10 10.21 42.82
C SER A 681 48.36 8.87 42.96
N GLN A 682 48.67 8.18 44.06
CA GLN A 682 47.85 7.11 44.63
C GLN A 682 46.57 7.73 45.18
N GLY A 683 45.51 7.72 44.46
CA GLY A 683 44.17 8.09 44.90
C GLY A 683 43.16 7.44 44.02
N GLU A 684 42.37 6.50 44.57
CA GLU A 684 41.27 5.77 43.91
C GLU A 684 40.06 6.65 43.59
N ASP A 685 40.21 7.68 42.75
CA ASP A 685 39.09 8.50 42.33
C ASP A 685 38.70 8.12 40.88
N LYS A 686 37.96 7.01 40.77
CA LYS A 686 37.47 6.50 39.45
C LYS A 686 36.80 7.57 38.57
N LYS A 687 36.22 8.61 39.18
CA LYS A 687 35.60 9.72 38.45
C LYS A 687 36.63 10.65 37.78
N LYS A 688 37.73 10.98 38.50
CA LYS A 688 38.83 11.81 37.94
C LYS A 688 39.53 11.08 36.79
N ASP A 689 39.82 9.79 36.99
CA ASP A 689 40.48 8.97 35.96
C ASP A 689 39.61 8.92 34.70
N TYR A 690 38.26 8.85 34.84
CA TYR A 690 37.32 8.88 33.68
C TYR A 690 37.27 10.26 32.98
N GLU A 691 37.25 11.34 33.73
CA GLU A 691 37.26 12.71 33.18
C GLU A 691 38.55 13.01 32.39
N ASP A 692 39.70 12.60 32.95
CA ASP A 692 41.00 12.76 32.28
C ASP A 692 41.13 11.90 31.01
N MET A 693 40.61 10.66 31.04
CA MET A 693 40.46 9.79 29.88
C MET A 693 39.58 10.46 28.79
N LYS A 694 38.41 10.95 29.20
CA LYS A 694 37.46 11.63 28.32
C LYS A 694 38.08 12.86 27.64
N ARG A 695 38.87 13.64 28.43
CA ARG A 695 39.60 14.80 27.89
C ARG A 695 40.59 14.39 26.81
N GLY A 696 41.42 13.35 27.05
CA GLY A 696 42.39 12.84 26.09
C GLY A 696 41.76 12.32 24.81
N VAL A 697 40.64 11.59 24.93
CA VAL A 697 39.89 11.11 23.77
C VAL A 697 39.31 12.28 22.98
N MET A 698 38.75 13.28 23.64
CA MET A 698 38.16 14.45 22.98
C MET A 698 39.20 15.30 22.26
N GLU A 699 40.44 15.39 22.75
CA GLU A 699 41.53 16.03 22.03
C GLU A 699 41.91 15.33 20.73
N GLU A 700 41.90 13.99 20.73
CA GLU A 700 42.19 13.21 19.54
C GLU A 700 41.02 13.29 18.52
N VAL A 701 39.80 13.25 19.00
CA VAL A 701 38.58 13.41 18.20
C VAL A 701 38.54 14.76 17.48
N ARG A 702 38.93 15.85 18.17
CA ARG A 702 39.04 17.20 17.56
C ARG A 702 40.12 17.32 16.48
N ARG A 703 41.11 16.42 16.44
CA ARG A 703 42.11 16.37 15.37
C ARG A 703 41.57 15.65 14.11
N ILE A 704 40.68 14.69 14.31
CA ILE A 704 40.11 13.86 13.24
C ILE A 704 38.88 14.50 12.60
N PHE A 705 37.99 15.00 13.43
CA PHE A 705 36.70 15.56 12.99
C PHE A 705 36.68 17.08 13.04
N LYS A 706 36.09 17.69 12.00
CA LYS A 706 35.96 19.16 11.98
C LYS A 706 35.08 19.67 13.12
N PRO A 707 35.37 20.83 13.73
CA PRO A 707 34.56 21.41 14.80
C PRO A 707 33.12 21.62 14.40
N GLU A 708 32.85 21.95 13.14
CA GLU A 708 31.50 22.13 12.59
C GLU A 708 30.67 20.86 12.72
N PHE A 709 31.24 19.71 12.43
CA PHE A 709 30.56 18.42 12.54
C PHE A 709 30.28 18.06 14.02
N LEU A 710 31.28 18.21 14.89
CA LEU A 710 31.14 17.87 16.31
C LEU A 710 30.08 18.72 17.02
N ASN A 711 29.92 19.99 16.62
CA ASN A 711 28.91 20.88 17.19
C ASN A 711 27.46 20.56 16.78
N ARG A 712 27.27 19.74 15.73
CA ARG A 712 25.94 19.37 15.27
C ARG A 712 25.46 18.03 15.79
N VAL A 713 26.36 17.25 16.36
CA VAL A 713 26.03 16.00 17.07
C VAL A 713 25.42 16.34 18.42
N ASP A 714 24.28 15.75 18.77
CA ASP A 714 23.60 16.03 20.04
C ASP A 714 24.42 15.62 21.26
N GLU A 715 25.03 14.43 21.22
CA GLU A 715 25.82 13.91 22.36
C GLU A 715 27.05 13.10 21.85
N ILE A 716 28.20 13.34 22.44
CA ILE A 716 29.42 12.59 22.19
C ILE A 716 29.70 11.73 23.42
N LEU A 717 29.68 10.43 23.27
CA LEU A 717 29.71 9.47 24.35
C LEU A 717 30.96 8.61 24.30
N VAL A 718 31.72 8.61 25.40
CA VAL A 718 32.97 7.85 25.52
C VAL A 718 32.70 6.56 26.32
N PHE A 719 32.92 5.43 25.68
CA PHE A 719 32.75 4.09 26.26
C PHE A 719 34.04 3.67 26.96
N HIS A 720 33.93 3.33 28.21
CA HIS A 720 35.08 2.83 29.00
C HIS A 720 35.31 1.33 28.80
N MET A 721 36.49 0.86 29.19
CA MET A 721 36.81 -0.57 29.21
C MET A 721 35.97 -1.30 30.24
N LEU A 722 35.50 -2.50 29.88
CA LEU A 722 34.70 -3.33 30.76
C LEU A 722 35.54 -3.94 31.89
N ASP A 723 35.03 -3.88 33.12
CA ASP A 723 35.64 -4.52 34.29
C ASP A 723 35.27 -6.02 34.36
N LYS A 724 35.94 -6.76 35.29
CA LYS A 724 35.72 -8.22 35.44
C LYS A 724 34.28 -8.55 35.89
N GLN A 725 33.62 -7.67 36.64
CA GLN A 725 32.26 -7.88 37.10
C GLN A 725 31.26 -7.66 35.99
N GLU A 726 31.46 -6.65 35.17
CA GLU A 726 30.66 -6.36 33.97
C GLU A 726 30.77 -7.50 32.93
N ILE A 727 31.97 -8.01 32.70
CA ILE A 727 32.21 -9.15 31.83
C ILE A 727 31.46 -10.40 32.28
N ARG A 728 31.48 -10.67 33.63
CA ARG A 728 30.71 -11.78 34.19
C ARG A 728 29.22 -11.62 33.98
N GLN A 729 28.69 -10.42 34.08
CA GLN A 729 27.29 -10.12 33.81
C GLN A 729 26.96 -10.32 32.32
N ILE A 730 27.84 -9.94 31.40
CA ILE A 730 27.68 -10.16 29.98
C ILE A 730 27.66 -11.68 29.66
N VAL A 731 28.57 -12.48 30.27
CA VAL A 731 28.55 -13.95 30.14
C VAL A 731 27.20 -14.50 30.61
N ASN A 732 26.66 -14.01 31.74
CA ASN A 732 25.35 -14.43 32.23
C ASN A 732 24.21 -14.16 31.18
N ILE A 733 24.22 -13.00 30.54
CA ILE A 733 23.23 -12.68 29.51
C ILE A 733 23.36 -13.61 28.29
N LEU A 734 24.59 -13.82 27.82
CA LEU A 734 24.86 -14.67 26.67
C LEU A 734 24.49 -16.15 26.93
N VAL A 735 24.83 -16.66 28.13
CA VAL A 735 24.48 -18.01 28.56
C VAL A 735 22.96 -18.16 28.70
N LYS A 736 22.24 -17.21 29.28
CA LYS A 736 20.77 -17.25 29.35
C LYS A 736 20.11 -17.25 27.97
N LYS A 737 20.68 -16.50 27.00
CA LYS A 737 20.20 -16.56 25.61
C LYS A 737 20.41 -17.97 25.01
N LEU A 738 21.51 -18.62 25.31
CA LEU A 738 21.78 -20.01 24.89
C LEU A 738 20.81 -20.98 25.57
N GLU A 739 20.64 -20.90 26.90
CA GLU A 739 19.69 -21.71 27.67
C GLU A 739 18.27 -21.62 27.10
N LYS A 740 17.81 -20.40 26.77
CA LYS A 740 16.51 -20.17 26.15
C LYS A 740 16.40 -20.79 24.76
N ARG A 741 17.44 -20.63 23.91
CA ARG A 741 17.49 -21.24 22.58
C ARG A 741 17.47 -22.75 22.60
N CYS A 742 18.24 -23.37 23.55
CA CYS A 742 18.24 -24.83 23.73
C CYS A 742 16.86 -25.36 24.12
N LYS A 743 16.14 -24.63 25.01
CA LYS A 743 14.80 -25.00 25.42
C LYS A 743 13.77 -24.86 24.30
N GLU A 744 13.82 -23.78 23.52
CA GLU A 744 12.84 -23.50 22.45
C GLU A 744 13.05 -24.36 21.20
N GLN A 745 14.30 -24.66 20.82
CA GLN A 745 14.60 -25.34 19.56
C GLN A 745 14.90 -26.84 19.73
N LEU A 746 15.51 -27.21 20.83
CA LEU A 746 15.98 -28.59 21.07
C LEU A 746 15.18 -29.30 22.17
N ASP A 747 14.34 -28.59 22.92
CA ASP A 747 13.63 -29.08 24.10
C ASP A 747 14.57 -29.62 25.19
N ILE A 748 15.76 -28.99 25.34
CA ILE A 748 16.79 -29.36 26.32
C ILE A 748 16.83 -28.26 27.40
N GLU A 749 16.69 -28.64 28.65
CA GLU A 749 16.87 -27.75 29.80
C GLU A 749 18.36 -27.64 30.16
N LEU A 750 19.04 -26.65 29.62
CA LEU A 750 20.46 -26.38 29.88
C LEU A 750 20.62 -25.58 31.18
N VAL A 751 21.43 -26.07 32.13
CA VAL A 751 21.75 -25.39 33.40
C VAL A 751 23.26 -25.21 33.52
N VAL A 752 23.72 -23.94 33.37
CA VAL A 752 25.16 -23.62 33.42
C VAL A 752 25.54 -23.11 34.79
N ARG A 753 26.41 -23.83 35.52
CA ARG A 753 26.88 -23.44 36.87
C ARG A 753 27.74 -22.18 36.84
N ASN A 754 27.75 -21.45 37.95
CA ASN A 754 28.51 -20.20 38.10
C ASN A 754 30.02 -20.38 37.83
N SER A 755 30.59 -21.51 38.22
CA SER A 755 32.01 -21.85 37.96
C SER A 755 32.34 -21.86 36.44
N VAL A 756 31.39 -22.28 35.59
CA VAL A 756 31.57 -22.28 34.12
C VAL A 756 31.54 -20.83 33.64
N LYS A 757 30.62 -20.03 34.18
CA LYS A 757 30.49 -18.62 33.77
C LYS A 757 31.74 -17.81 34.14
N ASP A 758 32.33 -18.08 35.34
CA ASP A 758 33.57 -17.48 35.76
C ASP A 758 34.75 -17.91 34.88
N TYR A 759 34.82 -19.20 34.54
CA TYR A 759 35.82 -19.75 33.62
C TYR A 759 35.74 -19.16 32.21
N LEU A 760 34.51 -18.96 31.70
CA LEU A 760 34.29 -18.31 30.41
C LEU A 760 34.66 -16.83 30.43
N ALA A 761 34.37 -16.12 31.52
CA ALA A 761 34.73 -14.73 31.72
C ALA A 761 36.26 -14.53 31.74
N GLU A 762 36.99 -15.39 32.42
CA GLU A 762 38.47 -15.33 32.47
C GLU A 762 39.14 -15.66 31.14
N ASN A 763 38.63 -16.64 30.39
CA ASN A 763 39.23 -17.10 29.15
C ASN A 763 38.70 -16.40 27.88
N GLY A 764 37.60 -15.68 27.98
CA GLY A 764 36.97 -14.99 26.86
C GLY A 764 37.20 -13.49 26.84
N PHE A 765 37.94 -12.94 27.81
CA PHE A 765 38.29 -11.52 27.88
C PHE A 765 39.68 -11.27 27.31
N ASP A 766 39.81 -10.27 26.48
CA ASP A 766 41.05 -9.71 25.95
C ASP A 766 41.05 -8.21 26.16
N SER A 767 42.11 -7.66 26.75
CA SER A 767 42.23 -6.23 27.01
C SER A 767 42.21 -5.36 25.73
N LYS A 768 42.58 -5.91 24.58
CA LYS A 768 42.56 -5.22 23.27
C LYS A 768 41.23 -5.36 22.55
N TYR A 769 40.52 -6.48 22.71
CA TYR A 769 39.30 -6.80 21.93
C TYR A 769 38.03 -6.81 22.78
N GLY A 770 38.11 -6.48 24.08
CA GLY A 770 36.98 -6.36 24.99
C GLY A 770 36.16 -7.66 25.12
N ALA A 771 34.84 -7.56 25.05
CA ALA A 771 33.91 -8.69 25.14
C ALA A 771 33.70 -9.46 23.81
N ARG A 772 34.33 -9.04 22.69
CA ARG A 772 34.13 -9.68 21.37
C ARG A 772 34.57 -11.16 21.36
N PRO A 773 35.67 -11.56 22.02
CA PRO A 773 36.07 -12.97 22.10
C PRO A 773 35.16 -13.85 22.96
N LEU A 774 34.34 -13.28 23.85
CA LEU A 774 33.40 -14.03 24.69
C LEU A 774 32.41 -14.89 23.87
N LYS A 775 31.86 -14.34 22.80
CA LYS A 775 30.97 -15.12 21.93
C LYS A 775 31.65 -16.35 21.34
N ARG A 776 32.90 -16.19 20.87
CA ARG A 776 33.69 -17.31 20.36
C ARG A 776 34.03 -18.31 21.46
N ALA A 777 34.34 -17.82 22.65
CA ALA A 777 34.64 -18.71 23.80
C ALA A 777 33.39 -19.53 24.20
N ILE A 778 32.21 -18.96 24.19
CA ILE A 778 30.95 -19.64 24.44
C ILE A 778 30.68 -20.65 23.30
N GLN A 779 30.82 -20.25 22.06
CA GLN A 779 30.64 -21.12 20.90
C GLN A 779 31.56 -22.33 20.98
N ASN A 780 32.88 -22.14 21.02
CA ASN A 780 33.86 -23.23 20.96
C ASN A 780 33.85 -24.10 22.22
N LYS A 781 33.57 -23.54 23.40
CA LYS A 781 33.66 -24.27 24.67
C LYS A 781 32.34 -24.84 25.16
N LEU A 782 31.22 -24.29 24.74
CA LEU A 782 29.86 -24.72 25.13
C LEU A 782 29.08 -25.29 23.95
N GLU A 783 28.87 -24.50 22.89
CA GLU A 783 27.96 -24.87 21.79
C GLU A 783 28.54 -26.05 21.00
N ASP A 784 29.79 -25.96 20.55
CA ASP A 784 30.42 -26.99 19.74
C ASP A 784 30.51 -28.34 20.52
N ARG A 785 30.91 -28.25 21.80
CA ARG A 785 30.95 -29.47 22.65
C ARG A 785 29.60 -30.06 22.97
N MET A 786 28.59 -29.19 23.18
CA MET A 786 27.24 -29.66 23.39
C MET A 786 26.69 -30.34 22.10
N ALA A 787 27.04 -29.83 20.95
CA ALA A 787 26.67 -30.44 19.67
C ALA A 787 27.34 -31.84 19.51
N GLU A 788 28.62 -31.98 19.89
CA GLU A 788 29.31 -33.28 19.90
C GLU A 788 28.61 -34.29 20.82
N GLU A 789 28.28 -33.93 22.07
CA GLU A 789 27.59 -34.79 23.03
C GLU A 789 26.16 -35.19 22.58
N ILE A 790 25.46 -34.31 21.83
CA ILE A 790 24.16 -34.59 21.21
C ILE A 790 24.34 -35.61 20.05
N LEU A 791 25.36 -35.39 19.19
CA LEU A 791 25.63 -36.27 18.07
C LEU A 791 26.12 -37.68 18.51
N ASP A 792 26.88 -37.74 19.62
CA ASP A 792 27.29 -38.97 20.26
C ASP A 792 26.13 -39.74 20.95
N GLY A 793 24.92 -39.13 20.97
CA GLY A 793 23.76 -39.74 21.60
C GLY A 793 23.81 -39.77 23.13
N LYS A 794 24.61 -38.93 23.77
CA LYS A 794 24.67 -38.77 25.21
C LYS A 794 23.68 -37.76 25.79
N ILE A 795 23.16 -36.88 24.96
CA ILE A 795 22.15 -35.86 25.30
C ILE A 795 20.99 -36.03 24.34
N HIS A 796 19.77 -36.17 24.86
CA HIS A 796 18.52 -36.34 24.08
C HIS A 796 17.58 -35.20 24.30
N ARG A 797 16.54 -35.12 23.45
CA ARG A 797 15.44 -34.15 23.65
C ARG A 797 14.68 -34.47 24.94
N GLY A 798 14.38 -33.44 25.71
CA GLY A 798 13.72 -33.57 27.02
C GLY A 798 14.69 -33.64 28.19
N ASP A 799 16.00 -33.80 27.93
CA ASP A 799 16.99 -33.94 29.00
C ASP A 799 17.28 -32.64 29.72
N ARG A 800 17.59 -32.75 31.00
CA ARG A 800 18.14 -31.70 31.83
C ARG A 800 19.65 -31.80 31.92
N VAL A 801 20.38 -30.94 31.24
CA VAL A 801 21.83 -30.95 31.11
C VAL A 801 22.48 -29.95 32.06
N ILE A 802 23.28 -30.41 33.00
CA ILE A 802 24.06 -29.58 33.91
C ILE A 802 25.49 -29.44 33.42
N VAL A 803 25.93 -28.19 33.21
CA VAL A 803 27.30 -27.90 32.76
C VAL A 803 28.15 -27.47 33.98
N SER A 804 29.27 -28.14 34.16
CA SER A 804 30.24 -27.88 35.25
C SER A 804 31.67 -27.78 34.73
N VAL A 805 32.59 -27.21 35.50
CA VAL A 805 34.01 -27.16 35.17
C VAL A 805 34.78 -27.97 36.22
N SER A 806 35.61 -28.92 35.71
CA SER A 806 36.54 -29.68 36.51
C SER A 806 37.92 -29.68 35.85
N LYS A 807 38.97 -29.31 36.56
CA LYS A 807 40.35 -29.21 36.04
C LYS A 807 40.49 -28.41 34.77
N LYS A 808 39.79 -27.25 34.65
CA LYS A 808 39.72 -26.37 33.44
C LYS A 808 39.08 -27.01 32.20
N VAL A 809 38.36 -28.12 32.37
CA VAL A 809 37.61 -28.79 31.30
C VAL A 809 36.11 -28.68 31.62
N ILE A 810 35.32 -28.29 30.63
CA ILE A 810 33.84 -28.25 30.74
C ILE A 810 33.34 -29.68 30.59
N LYS A 811 32.48 -30.11 31.54
CA LYS A 811 31.79 -31.39 31.51
C LYS A 811 30.28 -31.17 31.48
N PHE A 812 29.63 -32.00 30.68
CA PHE A 812 28.17 -32.10 30.59
C PHE A 812 27.71 -33.31 31.38
N SER A 813 26.71 -33.18 32.21
CA SER A 813 26.08 -34.28 32.94
C SER A 813 24.57 -34.18 32.76
N VAL A 814 23.99 -35.28 32.29
CA VAL A 814 22.54 -35.41 32.18
C VAL A 814 22.04 -35.86 33.55
N ASN A 815 21.04 -35.15 34.08
CA ASN A 815 20.33 -35.60 35.28
C ASN A 815 19.05 -36.28 34.80
N ASP A 816 18.87 -37.50 35.15
CA ASP A 816 17.64 -38.28 34.97
C ASP A 816 16.46 -37.57 35.67
#